data_54e78393ec7e16d4a08f797d793ea65c
#
_entry.id   54e78393ec7e16d4a08f797d793ea65c
#
_cell.length_a   1.000
_cell.length_b   1.000
_cell.length_c   1.000
_cell.angle_alpha   90.00
_cell.angle_beta   90.00
_cell.angle_gamma   90.00
#
_symmetry.space_group_name_H-M   'P 1'
#
loop_
_entity.id
_entity.type
_entity.pdbx_description
1 polymer ?
#
loop_
_entity_poly.entity_id
_entity_poly.type
_entity_poly.pdbx_seq_one_letter_code
_entity_poly.pdbx_strand_id
1 'polypeptide(L)'
;MEKPIKPGRVTALACILMLLVIVFVVALYKLQIVDGKAYYEENRNSVASSQTVEAARGSSLDRYGHVLVSNTSCNNLVFNPDDLFEQDDPNGILLQMARTVAACGDTYVDELPVTAKPPFEYTDMNDTQRTQLKGFLKYAGLDEEATAVELMSYCREKFEINNNYSAADMRIIAGLRYSIKTRYIDKLYLPDYVFVQDASMELITSLKENNVPGFEVTVSYTRQYHTNLAAHLLGDTGKMNAEEYTTYKTQGYPMSATVGKDGAELAFEKYLHGTNGTAIVTKNASGTVTGTTYTKEPEPGDQVSLTIDLDLQAAAEQSLTRGIENMKSKSTETSDAVGGGALVAVDVATGQPLAIANYPTFDLQTLFQSQESYDAVKDAENEPLFNRALLGQYSPGSTFKPCTAIAGLTEGVITTGTRIQCTGTFRKYEDTGYAPKCWIASSGATHGNDNVTEAIRDSCNIFFYTVGDSLPIDTLARYAAAFGLGEHTGIELPESTGQMATEAVKKKVENTNWYVGDSLQAAIGQSYSLFTPLQLAEYCATIANGGTRHSASILKSVRSYDGSELIYENQAEVLSAVETSDYNWAAVQKGMYLVANDRAGSAYETFGDYGVKVAAKTGTAQLGDNQVNNAIFICYAPYDNPKVAVAVVVEHGSAGASIASIARDFLDAYFTVKTVDTAPESELSLLQ
;
A
#
# COMPACT_ATOMS: atom_id res chain seq x y z
N MET A 1 18.39 -42.16 -68.74
CA MET A 1 18.57 -41.37 -69.99
C MET A 1 18.03 -39.94 -69.69
N GLU A 2 18.93 -39.05 -69.38
CA GLU A 2 18.57 -37.62 -69.22
C GLU A 2 18.29 -37.04 -70.62
N LYS A 3 17.14 -36.44 -70.77
CA LYS A 3 16.77 -35.76 -72.01
C LYS A 3 17.63 -34.48 -72.13
N PRO A 4 18.33 -34.30 -73.28
CA PRO A 4 19.16 -33.13 -73.49
C PRO A 4 18.34 -31.84 -73.42
N ILE A 5 18.77 -30.87 -72.61
CA ILE A 5 18.11 -29.57 -72.46
C ILE A 5 18.20 -28.88 -73.84
N LYS A 6 17.05 -28.52 -74.39
CA LYS A 6 16.97 -27.83 -75.69
C LYS A 6 17.68 -26.48 -75.60
N PRO A 7 18.67 -26.15 -76.43
CA PRO A 7 19.47 -24.90 -76.34
C PRO A 7 18.57 -23.64 -76.33
N GLY A 8 17.45 -23.63 -77.00
CA GLY A 8 16.52 -22.48 -76.95
C GLY A 8 15.91 -22.17 -75.55
N ARG A 9 15.82 -23.16 -74.67
CA ARG A 9 15.36 -22.90 -73.29
C ARG A 9 16.42 -22.23 -72.42
N VAL A 10 17.68 -22.58 -72.64
CA VAL A 10 18.83 -21.95 -71.97
C VAL A 10 19.00 -20.50 -72.42
N THR A 11 18.81 -20.26 -73.73
CA THR A 11 18.85 -18.89 -74.28
C THR A 11 17.70 -18.03 -73.76
N ALA A 12 16.47 -18.58 -73.71
CA ALA A 12 15.33 -17.88 -73.17
C ALA A 12 15.51 -17.52 -71.67
N LEU A 13 16.08 -18.45 -70.86
CA LEU A 13 16.38 -18.19 -69.47
C LEU A 13 17.45 -17.12 -69.27
N ALA A 14 18.53 -17.17 -70.13
CA ALA A 14 19.56 -16.15 -70.14
C ALA A 14 19.03 -14.77 -70.53
N CYS A 15 18.12 -14.69 -71.51
CA CYS A 15 17.49 -13.42 -71.87
C CYS A 15 16.57 -12.85 -70.73
N ILE A 16 15.85 -13.70 -70.01
CA ILE A 16 15.03 -13.30 -68.85
C ILE A 16 15.93 -12.78 -67.72
N LEU A 17 17.07 -13.49 -67.44
CA LEU A 17 18.01 -13.10 -66.41
C LEU A 17 18.66 -11.78 -66.79
N MET A 18 19.05 -11.57 -68.04
CA MET A 18 19.63 -10.31 -68.54
C MET A 18 18.63 -9.16 -68.44
N LEU A 19 17.32 -9.41 -68.73
CA LEU A 19 16.26 -8.40 -68.57
C LEU A 19 16.08 -8.01 -67.09
N LEU A 20 16.10 -8.97 -66.17
CA LEU A 20 16.02 -8.70 -64.74
C LEU A 20 17.23 -7.88 -64.25
N VAL A 21 18.43 -8.20 -64.72
CA VAL A 21 19.66 -7.40 -64.38
C VAL A 21 19.53 -5.97 -64.92
N ILE A 22 19.03 -5.77 -66.13
CA ILE A 22 18.80 -4.44 -66.70
C ILE A 22 17.79 -3.65 -65.88
N VAL A 23 16.66 -4.27 -65.48
CA VAL A 23 15.64 -3.65 -64.61
C VAL A 23 16.26 -3.26 -63.25
N PHE A 24 17.09 -4.14 -62.69
CA PHE A 24 17.76 -3.88 -61.41
C PHE A 24 18.78 -2.75 -61.52
N VAL A 25 19.57 -2.70 -62.59
CA VAL A 25 20.55 -1.62 -62.86
C VAL A 25 19.84 -0.27 -63.06
N VAL A 26 18.68 -0.26 -63.78
CA VAL A 26 17.89 0.95 -63.97
C VAL A 26 17.28 1.42 -62.64
N ALA A 27 16.77 0.50 -61.84
CA ALA A 27 16.25 0.81 -60.50
C ALA A 27 17.37 1.36 -59.58
N LEU A 28 18.54 0.72 -59.58
CA LEU A 28 19.73 1.22 -58.85
C LEU A 28 20.19 2.58 -59.34
N TYR A 29 20.22 2.79 -60.65
CA TYR A 29 20.62 4.09 -61.23
C TYR A 29 19.60 5.19 -60.81
N LYS A 30 18.32 4.90 -60.85
CA LYS A 30 17.28 5.80 -60.36
C LYS A 30 17.51 6.13 -58.90
N LEU A 31 17.66 5.13 -58.05
CA LEU A 31 17.80 5.28 -56.58
C LEU A 31 19.11 6.05 -56.22
N GLN A 32 20.22 5.72 -56.86
CA GLN A 32 21.55 6.28 -56.49
C GLN A 32 21.89 7.60 -57.17
N ILE A 33 21.49 7.80 -58.42
CA ILE A 33 21.89 8.97 -59.23
C ILE A 33 20.76 9.99 -59.39
N VAL A 34 19.54 9.53 -59.66
CA VAL A 34 18.43 10.47 -59.91
C VAL A 34 17.86 10.96 -58.58
N ASP A 35 17.55 10.01 -57.66
CA ASP A 35 16.94 10.30 -56.36
C ASP A 35 17.99 10.45 -55.26
N GLY A 36 19.23 10.02 -55.50
CA GLY A 36 20.31 9.96 -54.50
C GLY A 36 20.66 11.32 -53.87
N LYS A 37 20.50 12.40 -54.65
CA LYS A 37 20.72 13.75 -54.13
C LYS A 37 19.61 14.18 -53.18
N ALA A 38 18.36 13.82 -53.46
CA ALA A 38 17.23 14.09 -52.59
C ALA A 38 17.37 13.28 -51.28
N TYR A 39 17.69 12.00 -51.35
CA TYR A 39 17.94 11.16 -50.15
C TYR A 39 19.19 11.63 -49.38
N TYR A 40 20.19 12.14 -50.02
CA TYR A 40 21.36 12.72 -49.35
C TYR A 40 21.04 14.02 -48.61
N GLU A 41 20.23 14.91 -49.21
CA GLU A 41 19.78 16.16 -48.59
C GLU A 41 18.82 15.87 -47.46
N GLU A 42 17.91 14.91 -47.61
CA GLU A 42 16.99 14.45 -46.56
C GLU A 42 17.75 13.85 -45.36
N ASN A 43 18.76 13.05 -45.60
CA ASN A 43 19.60 12.44 -44.55
C ASN A 43 20.57 13.48 -43.90
N ARG A 44 20.99 14.51 -44.64
CA ARG A 44 21.86 15.57 -44.12
C ARG A 44 21.10 16.53 -43.19
N ASN A 45 19.80 16.64 -43.36
CA ASN A 45 18.91 17.44 -42.52
C ASN A 45 18.23 16.60 -41.44
N SER A 46 18.62 15.36 -41.24
CA SER A 46 18.10 14.52 -40.16
C SER A 46 18.68 15.00 -38.82
N VAL A 47 17.77 15.20 -37.85
CA VAL A 47 18.13 15.51 -36.47
C VAL A 47 18.11 14.21 -35.69
N ALA A 48 19.21 13.89 -35.02
CA ALA A 48 19.27 12.77 -34.09
C ALA A 48 19.07 13.30 -32.66
N SER A 49 18.03 12.85 -31.99
CA SER A 49 17.76 13.18 -30.59
C SER A 49 17.89 11.94 -29.71
N SER A 50 18.39 12.12 -28.48
CA SER A 50 18.43 11.06 -27.50
C SER A 50 17.11 11.07 -26.71
N GLN A 51 16.43 9.93 -26.66
CA GLN A 51 15.19 9.75 -25.90
C GLN A 51 15.39 8.71 -24.80
N THR A 52 14.78 8.95 -23.65
CA THR A 52 14.68 7.96 -22.57
C THR A 52 13.58 6.96 -22.90
N VAL A 53 13.91 5.68 -22.80
CA VAL A 53 12.94 4.58 -22.94
C VAL A 53 12.61 4.07 -21.55
N GLU A 54 11.36 4.24 -21.14
CA GLU A 54 10.93 3.81 -19.81
C GLU A 54 11.08 2.28 -19.67
N ALA A 55 11.59 1.84 -18.52
CA ALA A 55 11.60 0.44 -18.14
C ALA A 55 10.26 0.08 -17.49
N ALA A 56 9.80 -1.14 -17.71
CA ALA A 56 8.65 -1.67 -16.98
C ALA A 56 9.01 -1.82 -15.49
N ARG A 57 8.10 -1.41 -14.61
CA ARG A 57 8.24 -1.61 -13.17
C ARG A 57 8.08 -3.11 -12.85
N GLY A 58 8.75 -3.62 -11.82
CA GLY A 58 8.60 -5.01 -11.37
C GLY A 58 7.19 -5.34 -10.89
N SER A 59 6.85 -6.61 -10.85
CA SER A 59 5.54 -7.09 -10.35
C SER A 59 5.59 -7.39 -8.86
N SER A 60 4.48 -7.14 -8.16
CA SER A 60 4.28 -7.57 -6.78
C SER A 60 3.42 -8.85 -6.76
N LEU A 61 3.89 -9.85 -6.05
CA LEU A 61 3.28 -11.19 -5.98
C LEU A 61 2.91 -11.51 -4.54
N ASP A 62 1.93 -12.41 -4.36
CA ASP A 62 1.66 -13.02 -3.06
C ASP A 62 2.73 -14.07 -2.72
N ARG A 63 2.60 -14.73 -1.57
CA ARG A 63 3.56 -15.74 -1.12
C ARG A 63 3.66 -16.99 -2.00
N TYR A 64 2.68 -17.24 -2.86
CA TYR A 64 2.61 -18.39 -3.79
C TYR A 64 2.91 -18.02 -5.23
N GLY A 65 3.12 -16.73 -5.51
CA GLY A 65 3.43 -16.24 -6.84
C GLY A 65 2.20 -15.76 -7.63
N HIS A 66 1.05 -15.62 -6.98
CA HIS A 66 -0.10 -14.98 -7.62
C HIS A 66 0.18 -13.48 -7.80
N VAL A 67 -0.06 -12.97 -9.00
CA VAL A 67 0.21 -11.57 -9.32
C VAL A 67 -0.81 -10.67 -8.62
N LEU A 68 -0.33 -9.78 -7.75
CA LEU A 68 -1.12 -8.77 -7.07
C LEU A 68 -1.15 -7.46 -7.86
N VAL A 69 0.04 -7.02 -8.31
CA VAL A 69 0.22 -5.79 -9.07
C VAL A 69 1.19 -6.04 -10.21
N SER A 70 0.81 -5.63 -11.41
CA SER A 70 1.66 -5.69 -12.61
C SER A 70 1.57 -4.39 -13.40
N ASN A 71 2.01 -4.42 -14.66
CA ASN A 71 1.90 -3.28 -15.56
C ASN A 71 1.09 -3.67 -16.79
N THR A 72 0.33 -2.70 -17.29
CA THR A 72 -0.21 -2.72 -18.65
C THR A 72 0.55 -1.69 -19.47
N SER A 73 1.02 -2.08 -20.64
CA SER A 73 1.62 -1.12 -21.57
C SER A 73 0.56 -0.20 -22.14
N CYS A 74 0.84 1.09 -22.15
CA CYS A 74 -0.01 2.11 -22.73
C CYS A 74 0.78 2.98 -23.72
N ASN A 75 0.08 3.69 -24.59
CA ASN A 75 0.67 4.59 -25.54
C ASN A 75 0.35 6.02 -25.14
N ASN A 76 1.37 6.80 -24.77
CA ASN A 76 1.20 8.21 -24.49
C ASN A 76 1.44 9.04 -25.75
N LEU A 77 0.59 10.02 -25.98
CA LEU A 77 0.85 11.06 -26.97
C LEU A 77 1.62 12.18 -26.31
N VAL A 78 2.81 12.43 -26.79
CA VAL A 78 3.72 13.44 -26.22
C VAL A 78 4.15 14.45 -27.29
N PHE A 79 4.58 15.63 -26.86
CA PHE A 79 5.25 16.60 -27.70
C PHE A 79 6.28 17.40 -26.92
N ASN A 80 7.32 17.91 -27.61
CA ASN A 80 8.25 18.84 -27.03
C ASN A 80 7.66 20.27 -27.14
N PRO A 81 7.44 20.99 -26.04
CA PRO A 81 6.89 22.34 -26.07
C PRO A 81 7.78 23.35 -26.83
N ASP A 82 9.11 23.23 -26.70
CA ASP A 82 10.03 24.15 -27.35
C ASP A 82 9.93 24.01 -28.88
N ASP A 83 9.96 22.75 -29.39
CA ASP A 83 9.78 22.49 -30.83
C ASP A 83 8.41 22.93 -31.34
N LEU A 84 7.35 22.78 -30.53
CA LEU A 84 6.01 23.18 -30.91
C LEU A 84 5.89 24.72 -31.00
N PHE A 85 6.50 25.44 -30.04
CA PHE A 85 6.38 26.91 -30.00
C PHE A 85 7.32 27.60 -30.99
N GLU A 86 8.21 26.91 -31.68
CA GLU A 86 8.95 27.40 -32.84
C GLU A 86 8.17 27.33 -34.15
N GLN A 87 6.99 26.65 -34.17
CA GLN A 87 6.12 26.57 -35.34
C GLN A 87 5.41 27.93 -35.61
N ASP A 88 4.97 28.15 -36.86
CA ASP A 88 4.32 29.40 -37.29
C ASP A 88 2.97 29.68 -36.58
N ASP A 89 2.19 28.61 -36.26
CA ASP A 89 0.89 28.69 -35.55
C ASP A 89 0.76 27.62 -34.45
N PRO A 90 1.47 27.75 -33.34
CA PRO A 90 1.43 26.76 -32.26
C PRO A 90 0.03 26.68 -31.60
N ASN A 91 -0.71 27.76 -31.53
CA ASN A 91 -2.06 27.77 -30.95
C ASN A 91 -3.07 27.03 -31.83
N GLY A 92 -2.95 27.18 -33.17
CA GLY A 92 -3.76 26.43 -34.12
C GLY A 92 -3.48 24.94 -34.07
N ILE A 93 -2.21 24.53 -33.97
CA ILE A 93 -1.80 23.12 -33.81
C ILE A 93 -2.38 22.53 -32.53
N LEU A 94 -2.23 23.23 -31.39
CA LEU A 94 -2.78 22.75 -30.08
C LEU A 94 -4.29 22.58 -30.15
N LEU A 95 -5.02 23.53 -30.74
CA LEU A 95 -6.47 23.47 -30.88
C LEU A 95 -6.91 22.33 -31.82
N GLN A 96 -6.21 22.14 -32.92
CA GLN A 96 -6.46 21.03 -33.84
C GLN A 96 -6.27 19.69 -33.13
N MET A 97 -5.20 19.54 -32.34
CA MET A 97 -4.92 18.34 -31.58
C MET A 97 -6.01 18.07 -30.54
N ALA A 98 -6.37 19.07 -29.73
CA ALA A 98 -7.42 18.93 -28.75
C ALA A 98 -8.76 18.46 -29.37
N ARG A 99 -9.09 19.01 -30.54
CA ARG A 99 -10.29 18.60 -31.29
C ARG A 99 -10.18 17.15 -31.85
N THR A 100 -9.01 16.77 -32.33
CA THR A 100 -8.79 15.39 -32.83
C THR A 100 -8.91 14.40 -31.69
N VAL A 101 -8.30 14.68 -30.53
CA VAL A 101 -8.43 13.86 -29.33
C VAL A 101 -9.89 13.69 -28.91
N ALA A 102 -10.62 14.81 -28.82
CA ALA A 102 -12.05 14.76 -28.47
C ALA A 102 -12.91 14.01 -29.50
N ALA A 103 -12.57 14.08 -30.79
CA ALA A 103 -13.28 13.38 -31.85
C ALA A 103 -13.07 11.86 -31.80
N CYS A 104 -11.91 11.39 -31.33
CA CYS A 104 -11.59 9.97 -31.08
C CYS A 104 -12.13 9.47 -29.72
N GLY A 105 -12.75 10.31 -28.91
CA GLY A 105 -13.25 9.93 -27.59
C GLY A 105 -12.19 9.89 -26.48
N ASP A 106 -10.96 10.27 -26.79
CA ASP A 106 -9.88 10.40 -25.83
C ASP A 106 -9.95 11.71 -25.04
N THR A 107 -9.17 11.81 -23.97
CA THR A 107 -9.05 13.02 -23.14
C THR A 107 -7.61 13.54 -23.12
N TYR A 108 -7.45 14.85 -23.12
CA TYR A 108 -6.14 15.47 -22.97
C TYR A 108 -5.98 16.14 -21.60
N VAL A 109 -4.76 16.38 -21.19
CA VAL A 109 -4.42 17.01 -19.90
C VAL A 109 -4.75 18.51 -19.96
N ASP A 110 -5.70 18.96 -19.14
CA ASP A 110 -6.09 20.38 -18.97
C ASP A 110 -6.21 20.69 -17.48
N GLU A 111 -5.21 21.37 -16.93
CA GLU A 111 -5.10 21.67 -15.49
C GLU A 111 -5.61 23.07 -15.13
N LEU A 112 -6.11 23.87 -16.08
CA LEU A 112 -6.62 25.20 -15.80
C LEU A 112 -7.97 25.14 -15.08
N PRO A 113 -8.07 25.54 -13.79
CA PRO A 113 -9.28 25.39 -12.98
C PRO A 113 -10.33 26.50 -13.31
N VAL A 114 -10.74 26.56 -14.57
CA VAL A 114 -11.73 27.51 -15.06
C VAL A 114 -12.77 26.78 -15.91
N THR A 115 -14.03 27.19 -15.82
CA THR A 115 -15.14 26.62 -16.59
C THR A 115 -14.84 26.55 -18.09
N ALA A 116 -15.29 25.48 -18.77
CA ALA A 116 -15.04 25.27 -20.20
C ALA A 116 -15.74 26.29 -21.12
N LYS A 117 -16.76 27.00 -20.65
CA LYS A 117 -17.58 27.95 -21.39
C LYS A 117 -17.85 29.21 -20.56
N PRO A 118 -18.05 30.38 -21.18
CA PRO A 118 -18.47 31.55 -20.45
C PRO A 118 -19.84 31.39 -19.78
N PRO A 119 -20.09 32.06 -18.63
CA PRO A 119 -19.15 32.92 -17.91
C PRO A 119 -17.97 32.12 -17.35
N PHE A 120 -16.76 32.71 -17.46
CA PHE A 120 -15.58 32.04 -16.90
C PHE A 120 -15.55 32.25 -15.39
N GLU A 121 -15.61 31.11 -14.66
CA GLU A 121 -15.59 31.06 -13.22
C GLU A 121 -14.57 30.01 -12.81
N TYR A 122 -14.00 30.12 -11.63
CA TYR A 122 -13.16 29.06 -11.08
C TYR A 122 -14.01 27.84 -10.76
N THR A 123 -13.49 26.68 -11.09
CA THR A 123 -14.06 25.38 -10.68
C THR A 123 -13.63 25.02 -9.27
N ASP A 124 -14.23 24.00 -8.67
CA ASP A 124 -13.74 23.45 -7.42
C ASP A 124 -12.28 22.99 -7.59
N MET A 125 -11.44 23.30 -6.61
CA MET A 125 -10.01 23.06 -6.63
C MET A 125 -9.57 22.35 -5.36
N ASN A 126 -8.72 21.34 -5.52
CA ASN A 126 -7.98 20.80 -4.40
C ASN A 126 -6.81 21.72 -3.98
N ASP A 127 -6.14 21.39 -2.87
CA ASP A 127 -5.06 22.24 -2.32
C ASP A 127 -3.86 22.36 -3.27
N THR A 128 -3.56 21.32 -4.03
CA THR A 128 -2.48 21.32 -5.05
C THR A 128 -2.82 22.28 -6.17
N GLN A 129 -4.03 22.19 -6.73
CA GLN A 129 -4.50 23.10 -7.78
C GLN A 129 -4.56 24.55 -7.30
N ARG A 130 -4.99 24.80 -6.05
CA ARG A 130 -4.96 26.14 -5.44
C ARG A 130 -3.55 26.69 -5.32
N THR A 131 -2.60 25.83 -4.92
CA THR A 131 -1.19 26.22 -4.82
C THR A 131 -0.59 26.52 -6.19
N GLN A 132 -0.87 25.69 -7.19
CA GLN A 132 -0.43 25.90 -8.58
C GLN A 132 -1.03 27.18 -9.16
N LEU A 133 -2.33 27.41 -8.97
CA LEU A 133 -2.99 28.63 -9.43
C LEU A 133 -2.36 29.88 -8.80
N LYS A 134 -2.14 29.89 -7.47
CA LYS A 134 -1.45 30.99 -6.78
C LYS A 134 -0.04 31.21 -7.33
N GLY A 135 0.71 30.14 -7.56
CA GLY A 135 2.02 30.19 -8.19
C GLY A 135 1.97 30.81 -9.58
N PHE A 136 0.98 30.44 -10.40
CA PHE A 136 0.78 31.00 -11.72
C PHE A 136 0.36 32.47 -11.69
N LEU A 137 -0.60 32.87 -10.83
CA LEU A 137 -1.05 34.28 -10.68
C LEU A 137 0.13 35.15 -10.24
N LYS A 138 0.94 34.72 -9.32
CA LYS A 138 2.17 35.40 -8.91
C LYS A 138 3.17 35.56 -10.06
N TYR A 139 3.38 34.47 -10.85
CA TYR A 139 4.20 34.53 -12.06
C TYR A 139 3.64 35.52 -13.09
N ALA A 140 2.32 35.54 -13.25
CA ALA A 140 1.60 36.43 -14.15
C ALA A 140 1.63 37.91 -13.70
N GLY A 141 1.99 38.17 -12.44
CA GLY A 141 1.90 39.52 -11.85
C GLY A 141 0.47 39.97 -11.59
N LEU A 142 -0.46 39.02 -11.48
CA LEU A 142 -1.85 39.21 -11.09
C LEU A 142 -2.01 39.16 -9.57
N ASP A 143 -3.11 39.77 -9.08
CA ASP A 143 -3.48 39.65 -7.66
C ASP A 143 -3.81 38.18 -7.31
N GLU A 144 -3.55 37.78 -6.08
CA GLU A 144 -3.90 36.41 -5.62
C GLU A 144 -5.42 36.16 -5.64
N GLU A 145 -6.23 37.20 -5.55
CA GLU A 145 -7.70 37.21 -5.64
C GLU A 145 -8.22 37.50 -7.04
N ALA A 146 -7.34 37.49 -8.07
CA ALA A 146 -7.75 37.78 -9.45
C ALA A 146 -8.86 36.80 -9.88
N THR A 147 -9.86 37.35 -10.57
CA THR A 147 -10.99 36.58 -11.08
C THR A 147 -10.60 35.67 -12.25
N ALA A 148 -11.36 34.61 -12.49
CA ALA A 148 -11.18 33.77 -13.68
C ALA A 148 -11.22 34.56 -15.00
N VAL A 149 -11.99 35.62 -15.07
CA VAL A 149 -12.06 36.49 -16.26
C VAL A 149 -10.76 37.27 -16.46
N GLU A 150 -10.17 37.79 -15.39
CA GLU A 150 -8.87 38.50 -15.47
C GLU A 150 -7.75 37.52 -15.86
N LEU A 151 -7.75 36.31 -15.28
CA LEU A 151 -6.82 35.24 -15.65
C LEU A 151 -6.96 34.88 -17.15
N MET A 152 -8.19 34.66 -17.63
CA MET A 152 -8.44 34.37 -19.05
C MET A 152 -8.03 35.48 -19.97
N SER A 153 -8.20 36.76 -19.56
CA SER A 153 -7.75 37.93 -20.32
C SER A 153 -6.23 37.98 -20.40
N TYR A 154 -5.54 37.74 -19.28
CA TYR A 154 -4.08 37.61 -19.26
C TYR A 154 -3.59 36.47 -20.17
N CYS A 155 -4.20 35.27 -20.08
CA CYS A 155 -3.84 34.14 -20.94
C CYS A 155 -4.03 34.47 -22.43
N ARG A 156 -5.09 35.16 -22.79
CA ARG A 156 -5.32 35.59 -24.17
C ARG A 156 -4.19 36.49 -24.69
N GLU A 157 -3.83 37.49 -23.90
CA GLU A 157 -2.78 38.45 -24.29
C GLU A 157 -1.39 37.79 -24.29
N LYS A 158 -1.05 37.13 -23.20
CA LYS A 158 0.29 36.58 -23.00
C LYS A 158 0.62 35.37 -23.90
N PHE A 159 -0.39 34.58 -24.24
CA PHE A 159 -0.24 33.45 -25.15
C PHE A 159 -0.57 33.78 -26.60
N GLU A 160 -0.76 35.07 -26.89
CA GLU A 160 -1.02 35.59 -28.25
C GLU A 160 -2.20 34.90 -28.94
N ILE A 161 -3.28 34.60 -28.17
CA ILE A 161 -4.45 33.89 -28.69
C ILE A 161 -5.29 34.85 -29.52
N ASN A 162 -5.38 34.58 -30.83
CA ASN A 162 -6.08 35.47 -31.80
C ASN A 162 -7.55 35.68 -31.39
N ASN A 163 -8.03 36.95 -31.61
CA ASN A 163 -9.40 37.32 -31.29
C ASN A 163 -10.46 36.63 -32.19
N ASN A 164 -10.05 36.00 -33.27
CA ASN A 164 -10.93 35.24 -34.15
C ASN A 164 -11.36 33.88 -33.58
N TYR A 165 -10.66 33.37 -32.55
CA TYR A 165 -11.07 32.15 -31.88
C TYR A 165 -12.34 32.37 -31.05
N SER A 166 -13.24 31.40 -31.04
CA SER A 166 -14.39 31.39 -30.14
C SER A 166 -13.95 31.41 -28.67
N ALA A 167 -14.83 31.79 -27.75
CA ALA A 167 -14.52 31.81 -26.34
C ALA A 167 -14.18 30.37 -25.82
N ALA A 168 -14.81 29.34 -26.38
CA ALA A 168 -14.51 27.94 -26.05
C ALA A 168 -13.13 27.54 -26.60
N ASP A 169 -12.79 27.87 -27.83
CA ASP A 169 -11.47 27.56 -28.39
C ASP A 169 -10.35 28.28 -27.64
N MET A 170 -10.59 29.55 -27.28
CA MET A 170 -9.67 30.35 -26.47
C MET A 170 -9.43 29.68 -25.13
N ARG A 171 -10.49 29.13 -24.47
CA ARG A 171 -10.36 28.40 -23.20
C ARG A 171 -9.53 27.13 -23.35
N ILE A 172 -9.73 26.35 -24.43
CA ILE A 172 -8.93 25.15 -24.72
C ILE A 172 -7.45 25.53 -24.87
N ILE A 173 -7.11 26.50 -25.70
CA ILE A 173 -5.73 26.92 -25.90
C ILE A 173 -5.14 27.47 -24.60
N ALA A 174 -5.88 28.29 -23.86
CA ALA A 174 -5.44 28.85 -22.59
C ALA A 174 -5.16 27.72 -21.55
N GLY A 175 -6.00 26.72 -21.50
CA GLY A 175 -5.82 25.55 -20.60
C GLY A 175 -4.55 24.76 -20.90
N LEU A 176 -4.31 24.46 -22.18
CA LEU A 176 -3.10 23.73 -22.59
C LEU A 176 -1.83 24.56 -22.35
N ARG A 177 -1.84 25.83 -22.67
CA ARG A 177 -0.72 26.74 -22.42
C ARG A 177 -0.46 26.96 -20.93
N TYR A 178 -1.52 27.03 -20.13
CA TYR A 178 -1.43 27.07 -18.66
C TYR A 178 -0.76 25.79 -18.11
N SER A 179 -1.26 24.61 -18.48
CA SER A 179 -0.73 23.33 -18.03
C SER A 179 0.75 23.13 -18.40
N ILE A 180 1.15 23.56 -19.60
CA ILE A 180 2.56 23.58 -20.00
C ILE A 180 3.35 24.55 -19.12
N LYS A 181 2.82 25.76 -18.88
CA LYS A 181 3.55 26.82 -18.20
C LYS A 181 3.70 26.57 -16.70
N THR A 182 2.71 25.99 -16.03
CA THR A 182 2.80 25.63 -14.61
C THR A 182 3.96 24.68 -14.34
N ARG A 183 4.26 23.73 -15.21
CA ARG A 183 5.43 22.85 -15.11
C ARG A 183 6.76 23.61 -15.06
N TYR A 184 6.90 24.68 -15.85
CA TYR A 184 8.11 25.52 -15.79
C TYR A 184 8.19 26.35 -14.50
N ILE A 185 7.05 26.79 -13.98
CA ILE A 185 6.98 27.55 -12.72
C ILE A 185 7.37 26.66 -11.54
N ASP A 186 6.90 25.43 -11.53
CA ASP A 186 7.21 24.41 -10.51
C ASP A 186 8.64 23.82 -10.67
N LYS A 187 9.43 24.37 -11.62
CA LYS A 187 10.78 23.90 -11.96
C LYS A 187 10.83 22.44 -12.40
N LEU A 188 9.72 21.90 -12.86
CA LEU A 188 9.61 20.60 -13.47
C LEU A 188 9.93 20.72 -14.97
N TYR A 189 11.20 20.99 -15.31
CA TYR A 189 11.61 20.99 -16.71
C TYR A 189 11.63 19.54 -17.22
N LEU A 190 10.62 19.19 -18.00
CA LEU A 190 10.51 17.93 -18.72
C LEU A 190 10.56 18.24 -20.22
N PRO A 191 11.47 17.62 -21.00
CA PRO A 191 11.59 17.88 -22.42
C PRO A 191 10.31 17.55 -23.18
N ASP A 192 9.57 16.52 -22.74
CA ASP A 192 8.36 16.08 -23.38
C ASP A 192 7.12 16.34 -22.51
N TYR A 193 6.09 16.88 -23.11
CA TYR A 193 4.79 17.09 -22.49
C TYR A 193 3.86 15.94 -22.85
N VAL A 194 3.39 15.17 -21.84
CA VAL A 194 2.37 14.14 -22.06
C VAL A 194 1.03 14.84 -22.29
N PHE A 195 0.55 14.78 -23.53
CA PHE A 195 -0.69 15.44 -23.95
C PHE A 195 -1.91 14.53 -23.74
N VAL A 196 -1.79 13.26 -24.13
CA VAL A 196 -2.81 12.22 -23.87
C VAL A 196 -2.12 11.05 -23.19
N GLN A 197 -2.67 10.59 -22.08
CA GLN A 197 -2.27 9.34 -21.44
C GLN A 197 -3.12 8.20 -22.01
N ASP A 198 -2.49 7.07 -22.29
CA ASP A 198 -3.13 5.87 -22.84
C ASP A 198 -4.00 6.17 -24.09
N ALA A 199 -3.38 6.80 -25.08
CA ALA A 199 -4.03 7.16 -26.35
C ALA A 199 -4.59 5.95 -27.08
N SER A 200 -5.83 6.03 -27.53
CA SER A 200 -6.49 4.95 -28.26
C SER A 200 -5.82 4.68 -29.61
N MET A 201 -5.96 3.47 -30.13
CA MET A 201 -5.46 3.12 -31.47
C MET A 201 -6.14 3.94 -32.58
N GLU A 202 -7.36 4.41 -32.34
CA GLU A 202 -8.09 5.30 -33.25
C GLU A 202 -7.39 6.66 -33.33
N LEU A 203 -7.05 7.24 -32.18
CA LEU A 203 -6.29 8.51 -32.11
C LEU A 203 -4.91 8.37 -32.77
N ILE A 204 -4.17 7.31 -32.43
CA ILE A 204 -2.83 7.05 -33.00
C ILE A 204 -2.91 6.93 -34.53
N THR A 205 -3.92 6.24 -35.07
CA THR A 205 -4.13 6.08 -36.51
C THR A 205 -4.48 7.42 -37.16
N SER A 206 -5.42 8.17 -36.56
CA SER A 206 -5.81 9.50 -37.04
C SER A 206 -4.63 10.46 -37.12
N LEU A 207 -3.73 10.43 -36.12
CA LEU A 207 -2.53 11.27 -36.11
C LEU A 207 -1.54 10.91 -37.20
N LYS A 208 -1.33 9.62 -37.46
CA LYS A 208 -0.46 9.15 -38.53
C LYS A 208 -1.01 9.50 -39.93
N GLU A 209 -2.32 9.46 -40.11
CA GLU A 209 -2.98 9.81 -41.38
C GLU A 209 -2.96 11.33 -41.63
N ASN A 210 -3.17 12.15 -40.61
CA ASN A 210 -3.21 13.60 -40.72
C ASN A 210 -1.82 14.27 -40.64
N ASN A 211 -0.77 13.51 -40.35
CA ASN A 211 0.63 13.95 -40.29
C ASN A 211 0.81 15.26 -39.48
N VAL A 212 0.27 15.27 -38.25
CA VAL A 212 0.35 16.46 -37.35
C VAL A 212 1.77 16.62 -36.85
N PRO A 213 2.45 17.73 -37.11
CA PRO A 213 3.85 17.91 -36.75
C PRO A 213 4.03 18.09 -35.25
N GLY A 214 5.16 17.62 -34.71
CA GLY A 214 5.60 17.86 -33.33
C GLY A 214 5.04 16.90 -32.28
N PHE A 215 4.11 16.00 -32.65
CA PHE A 215 3.56 14.98 -31.72
C PHE A 215 4.17 13.60 -31.97
N GLU A 216 4.45 12.89 -30.89
CA GLU A 216 5.01 11.55 -30.91
C GLU A 216 4.23 10.60 -30.01
N VAL A 217 4.25 9.31 -30.38
CA VAL A 217 3.68 8.26 -29.54
C VAL A 217 4.82 7.55 -28.84
N THR A 218 4.79 7.57 -27.51
CA THR A 218 5.77 6.88 -26.66
C THR A 218 5.09 5.76 -25.90
N VAL A 219 5.77 4.62 -25.78
CA VAL A 219 5.30 3.53 -24.92
C VAL A 219 5.60 3.88 -23.47
N SER A 220 4.61 3.74 -22.63
CA SER A 220 4.70 3.90 -21.19
C SER A 220 3.98 2.75 -20.49
N TYR A 221 3.94 2.75 -19.18
CA TYR A 221 3.34 1.69 -18.39
C TYR A 221 2.41 2.27 -17.32
N THR A 222 1.22 1.66 -17.19
CA THR A 222 0.28 1.95 -16.12
C THR A 222 0.24 0.79 -15.13
N ARG A 223 0.21 1.07 -13.83
CA ARG A 223 0.05 0.04 -12.80
C ARG A 223 -1.34 -0.58 -12.89
N GLN A 224 -1.38 -1.88 -12.83
CA GLN A 224 -2.61 -2.68 -12.83
C GLN A 224 -2.67 -3.51 -11.56
N TYR A 225 -3.71 -3.28 -10.77
CA TYR A 225 -4.03 -4.07 -9.59
C TYR A 225 -4.94 -5.23 -10.00
N HIS A 226 -4.53 -6.46 -9.68
CA HIS A 226 -5.29 -7.68 -10.00
C HIS A 226 -6.18 -8.13 -8.85
N THR A 227 -6.17 -7.38 -7.76
CA THR A 227 -6.97 -7.61 -6.57
C THR A 227 -7.43 -6.28 -5.99
N ASN A 228 -8.58 -6.29 -5.32
CA ASN A 228 -9.07 -5.20 -4.48
C ASN A 228 -8.74 -5.41 -2.99
N LEU A 229 -8.00 -6.48 -2.67
CA LEU A 229 -7.57 -6.82 -1.32
C LEU A 229 -6.23 -6.18 -0.97
N ALA A 230 -5.91 -6.14 0.31
CA ALA A 230 -4.63 -5.64 0.82
C ALA A 230 -4.30 -4.19 0.41
N ALA A 231 -5.31 -3.34 0.20
CA ALA A 231 -5.13 -1.99 -0.31
C ALA A 231 -4.13 -1.16 0.50
N HIS A 232 -4.17 -1.23 1.85
CA HIS A 232 -3.25 -0.53 2.74
C HIS A 232 -1.82 -1.07 2.73
N LEU A 233 -1.59 -2.24 2.11
CA LEU A 233 -0.26 -2.87 2.05
C LEU A 233 0.40 -2.70 0.69
N LEU A 234 -0.39 -2.77 -0.39
CA LEU A 234 0.14 -2.70 -1.76
C LEU A 234 0.66 -1.30 -2.07
N GLY A 235 -0.11 -0.28 -1.69
CA GLY A 235 0.25 1.11 -1.96
C GLY A 235 0.08 1.50 -3.42
N ASP A 236 0.54 2.70 -3.77
CA ASP A 236 0.39 3.29 -5.09
C ASP A 236 1.68 3.89 -5.63
N THR A 237 1.65 4.33 -6.88
CA THR A 237 2.75 4.98 -7.56
C THR A 237 2.33 6.36 -8.09
N GLY A 238 3.28 7.28 -8.12
CA GLY A 238 3.03 8.63 -8.62
C GLY A 238 4.29 9.34 -9.10
N LYS A 239 4.13 10.48 -9.75
CA LYS A 239 5.25 11.32 -10.15
C LYS A 239 5.99 11.86 -8.92
N MET A 240 7.31 11.95 -9.03
CA MET A 240 8.14 12.52 -7.97
C MET A 240 7.80 13.99 -7.72
N ASN A 241 7.80 14.39 -6.47
CA ASN A 241 7.87 15.79 -6.07
C ASN A 241 9.34 16.27 -5.97
N ALA A 242 9.54 17.55 -5.70
CA ALA A 242 10.88 18.15 -5.65
C ALA A 242 11.75 17.60 -4.49
N GLU A 243 11.14 17.21 -3.37
CA GLU A 243 11.82 16.64 -2.22
C GLU A 243 12.28 15.21 -2.50
N GLU A 244 11.39 14.37 -3.02
CA GLU A 244 11.70 13.00 -3.46
C GLU A 244 12.80 12.99 -4.51
N TYR A 245 12.75 13.91 -5.48
CA TYR A 245 13.80 14.03 -6.49
C TYR A 245 15.19 14.31 -5.88
N THR A 246 15.25 15.10 -4.81
CA THR A 246 16.52 15.36 -4.13
C THR A 246 17.15 14.06 -3.59
N THR A 247 16.32 13.12 -3.15
CA THR A 247 16.74 11.79 -2.67
C THR A 247 17.11 10.86 -3.82
N TYR A 248 16.22 10.71 -4.82
CA TYR A 248 16.37 9.74 -5.91
C TYR A 248 17.33 10.16 -7.02
N LYS A 249 17.60 11.46 -7.19
CA LYS A 249 18.57 12.00 -8.18
C LYS A 249 19.95 11.36 -8.05
N THR A 250 20.42 11.11 -6.83
CA THR A 250 21.72 10.49 -6.58
C THR A 250 21.78 9.02 -6.99
N GLN A 251 20.60 8.39 -7.17
CA GLN A 251 20.43 7.02 -7.64
C GLN A 251 20.19 6.93 -9.16
N GLY A 252 20.24 8.08 -9.86
CA GLY A 252 20.11 8.13 -11.31
C GLY A 252 18.69 8.23 -11.84
N TYR A 253 17.70 8.50 -10.97
CA TYR A 253 16.31 8.66 -11.41
C TYR A 253 16.13 9.96 -12.17
N PRO A 254 15.46 9.94 -13.35
CA PRO A 254 15.07 11.17 -14.02
C PRO A 254 13.94 11.86 -13.23
N MET A 255 13.86 13.17 -13.34
CA MET A 255 12.84 13.97 -12.64
C MET A 255 11.39 13.55 -12.97
N SER A 256 11.19 12.98 -14.17
CA SER A 256 9.90 12.48 -14.66
C SER A 256 9.53 11.09 -14.15
N ALA A 257 10.41 10.43 -13.38
CA ALA A 257 10.17 9.07 -12.93
C ALA A 257 8.88 8.95 -12.11
N THR A 258 8.24 7.82 -12.28
CA THR A 258 7.15 7.36 -11.41
C THR A 258 7.76 6.48 -10.32
N VAL A 259 7.48 6.80 -9.06
CA VAL A 259 8.02 6.11 -7.89
C VAL A 259 6.89 5.63 -7.00
N GLY A 260 7.14 4.67 -6.13
CA GLY A 260 6.20 4.27 -5.09
C GLY A 260 5.93 5.43 -4.13
N LYS A 261 4.66 5.62 -3.76
CA LYS A 261 4.20 6.67 -2.85
C LYS A 261 3.85 6.15 -1.48
N ASP A 262 3.39 4.92 -1.42
CA ASP A 262 2.98 4.26 -0.18
C ASP A 262 3.12 2.74 -0.30
N GLY A 263 2.91 2.02 0.80
CA GLY A 263 2.84 0.58 0.86
C GLY A 263 4.09 -0.13 0.33
N ALA A 264 3.88 -1.31 -0.22
CA ALA A 264 4.93 -2.15 -0.82
C ALA A 264 5.59 -1.47 -2.03
N GLU A 265 4.84 -0.65 -2.77
CA GLU A 265 5.38 0.12 -3.89
C GLU A 265 6.51 1.07 -3.44
N LEU A 266 6.34 1.74 -2.30
CA LEU A 266 7.38 2.60 -1.71
C LEU A 266 8.48 1.79 -1.01
N ALA A 267 8.09 0.84 -0.18
CA ALA A 267 9.03 0.06 0.63
C ALA A 267 10.04 -0.72 -0.23
N PHE A 268 9.58 -1.23 -1.37
CA PHE A 268 10.40 -2.04 -2.29
C PHE A 268 10.75 -1.32 -3.58
N GLU A 269 10.69 0.02 -3.60
CA GLU A 269 11.04 0.87 -4.75
C GLU A 269 12.36 0.45 -5.40
N LYS A 270 13.39 0.18 -4.60
CA LYS A 270 14.73 -0.19 -5.09
C LYS A 270 14.77 -1.48 -5.93
N TYR A 271 13.79 -2.37 -5.77
CA TYR A 271 13.66 -3.60 -6.54
C TYR A 271 12.64 -3.44 -7.67
N LEU A 272 11.51 -2.78 -7.37
CA LEU A 272 10.42 -2.61 -8.31
C LEU A 272 10.75 -1.62 -9.43
N HIS A 273 11.58 -0.61 -9.17
CA HIS A 273 11.96 0.37 -10.19
C HIS A 273 12.96 -0.24 -11.16
N GLY A 274 12.60 -0.27 -12.46
CA GLY A 274 13.51 -0.70 -13.51
C GLY A 274 14.58 0.35 -13.85
N THR A 275 15.54 0.00 -14.64
CA THR A 275 16.56 0.93 -15.16
C THR A 275 16.19 1.37 -16.58
N ASN A 276 15.89 2.65 -16.77
CA ASN A 276 15.53 3.18 -18.07
C ASN A 276 16.62 2.99 -19.12
N GLY A 277 16.21 2.69 -20.34
CA GLY A 277 17.03 2.64 -21.51
C GLY A 277 17.22 4.02 -22.14
N THR A 278 18.05 4.05 -23.19
CA THR A 278 18.26 5.23 -24.03
C THR A 278 18.25 4.84 -25.49
N ALA A 279 17.47 5.54 -26.30
CA ALA A 279 17.44 5.36 -27.74
C ALA A 279 17.82 6.66 -28.47
N ILE A 280 18.53 6.54 -29.58
CA ILE A 280 18.71 7.63 -30.53
C ILE A 280 17.61 7.52 -31.58
N VAL A 281 16.76 8.54 -31.60
CA VAL A 281 15.68 8.67 -32.59
C VAL A 281 16.15 9.65 -33.68
N THR A 282 16.15 9.20 -34.90
CA THR A 282 16.50 9.99 -36.06
C THR A 282 15.22 10.45 -36.77
N LYS A 283 15.09 11.77 -36.97
CA LYS A 283 13.94 12.38 -37.66
C LYS A 283 14.41 13.03 -38.95
N ASN A 284 13.56 13.02 -39.99
CA ASN A 284 13.80 13.81 -41.20
C ASN A 284 13.43 15.29 -40.98
N ALA A 285 13.64 16.11 -42.02
CA ALA A 285 13.34 17.54 -41.99
C ALA A 285 11.86 17.88 -41.77
N SER A 286 10.95 16.93 -41.97
CA SER A 286 9.51 17.05 -41.69
C SER A 286 9.12 16.55 -40.30
N GLY A 287 10.10 16.16 -39.45
CA GLY A 287 9.86 15.65 -38.09
C GLY A 287 9.47 14.17 -38.00
N THR A 288 9.40 13.45 -39.13
CA THR A 288 9.02 12.03 -39.15
C THR A 288 10.19 11.17 -38.68
N VAL A 289 9.94 10.23 -37.77
CA VAL A 289 10.93 9.26 -37.29
C VAL A 289 11.35 8.33 -38.45
N THR A 290 12.64 8.35 -38.77
CA THR A 290 13.25 7.53 -39.84
C THR A 290 14.04 6.34 -39.31
N GLY A 291 14.40 6.36 -38.02
CA GLY A 291 15.09 5.25 -37.36
C GLY A 291 15.16 5.42 -35.87
N THR A 292 15.17 4.31 -35.15
CA THR A 292 15.39 4.24 -33.70
C THR A 292 16.48 3.21 -33.43
N THR A 293 17.50 3.60 -32.66
CA THR A 293 18.61 2.72 -32.28
C THR A 293 18.80 2.80 -30.77
N TYR A 294 18.65 1.69 -30.08
CA TYR A 294 18.93 1.61 -28.64
C TYR A 294 20.43 1.71 -28.39
N THR A 295 20.82 2.68 -27.57
CA THR A 295 22.20 2.79 -27.06
C THR A 295 22.34 2.10 -25.71
N LYS A 296 21.22 2.01 -24.98
CA LYS A 296 21.05 1.22 -23.77
C LYS A 296 19.64 0.63 -23.77
N GLU A 297 19.52 -0.67 -23.67
CA GLU A 297 18.22 -1.34 -23.51
C GLU A 297 17.62 -1.01 -22.12
N PRO A 298 16.30 -0.85 -21.99
CA PRO A 298 15.67 -0.73 -20.68
C PRO A 298 15.71 -2.08 -19.95
N GLU A 299 16.03 -2.05 -18.67
CA GLU A 299 16.04 -3.21 -17.79
C GLU A 299 14.83 -3.15 -16.86
N PRO A 300 13.84 -4.06 -16.99
CA PRO A 300 12.68 -4.08 -16.12
C PRO A 300 13.04 -4.26 -14.65
N GLY A 301 12.19 -3.75 -13.74
CA GLY A 301 12.33 -3.97 -12.31
C GLY A 301 12.05 -5.42 -11.91
N ASP A 302 12.52 -5.81 -10.74
CA ASP A 302 12.46 -7.16 -10.21
C ASP A 302 11.06 -7.54 -9.69
N GLN A 303 10.78 -8.84 -9.62
CA GLN A 303 9.57 -9.38 -9.00
C GLN A 303 9.74 -9.41 -7.48
N VAL A 304 8.82 -8.81 -6.76
CA VAL A 304 8.76 -8.81 -5.29
C VAL A 304 7.64 -9.73 -4.83
N SER A 305 8.00 -10.82 -4.15
CA SER A 305 7.01 -11.69 -3.50
C SER A 305 6.83 -11.27 -2.05
N LEU A 306 5.56 -11.02 -1.67
CA LEU A 306 5.18 -10.68 -0.31
C LEU A 306 4.95 -11.95 0.53
N THR A 307 4.95 -11.81 1.86
CA THR A 307 4.58 -12.91 2.77
C THR A 307 3.08 -13.14 2.87
N ILE A 308 2.30 -12.18 2.38
CA ILE A 308 0.84 -12.20 2.38
C ILE A 308 0.31 -13.37 1.53
N ASP A 309 -0.65 -14.09 2.08
CA ASP A 309 -1.41 -15.14 1.43
C ASP A 309 -2.74 -14.52 0.98
N LEU A 310 -2.98 -14.45 -0.33
CA LEU A 310 -4.13 -13.72 -0.88
C LEU A 310 -5.48 -14.30 -0.42
N ASP A 311 -5.57 -15.62 -0.28
CA ASP A 311 -6.79 -16.28 0.19
C ASP A 311 -7.05 -15.99 1.68
N LEU A 312 -5.98 -15.99 2.49
CA LEU A 312 -6.08 -15.62 3.91
C LEU A 312 -6.35 -14.13 4.09
N GLN A 313 -5.82 -13.27 3.22
CA GLN A 313 -6.13 -11.85 3.22
C GLN A 313 -7.62 -11.62 2.92
N ALA A 314 -8.15 -12.31 1.91
CA ALA A 314 -9.58 -12.26 1.60
C ALA A 314 -10.44 -12.72 2.81
N ALA A 315 -10.05 -13.81 3.44
CA ALA A 315 -10.74 -14.30 4.62
C ALA A 315 -10.68 -13.30 5.79
N ALA A 316 -9.53 -12.67 6.01
CA ALA A 316 -9.33 -11.66 7.05
C ALA A 316 -10.23 -10.43 6.83
N GLU A 317 -10.23 -9.88 5.62
CA GLU A 317 -11.07 -8.71 5.29
C GLU A 317 -12.56 -9.04 5.35
N GLN A 318 -12.97 -10.20 4.85
CA GLN A 318 -14.36 -10.62 4.88
C GLN A 318 -14.87 -10.91 6.30
N SER A 319 -14.06 -11.60 7.13
CA SER A 319 -14.46 -11.90 8.49
C SER A 319 -14.53 -10.65 9.36
N LEU A 320 -13.59 -9.73 9.19
CA LEU A 320 -13.56 -8.42 9.87
C LEU A 320 -14.79 -7.58 9.47
N THR A 321 -15.02 -7.41 8.17
CA THR A 321 -16.17 -6.66 7.64
C THR A 321 -17.48 -7.24 8.14
N ARG A 322 -17.69 -8.55 7.97
CA ARG A 322 -18.91 -9.23 8.41
C ARG A 322 -19.13 -9.10 9.91
N GLY A 323 -18.07 -9.24 10.71
CA GLY A 323 -18.13 -9.12 12.15
C GLY A 323 -18.56 -7.71 12.59
N ILE A 324 -17.94 -6.67 12.04
CA ILE A 324 -18.28 -5.27 12.36
C ILE A 324 -19.69 -4.91 11.89
N GLU A 325 -20.07 -5.29 10.68
CA GLU A 325 -21.43 -5.04 10.15
C GLU A 325 -22.50 -5.76 10.96
N ASN A 326 -22.24 -7.00 11.39
CA ASN A 326 -23.13 -7.72 12.30
C ASN A 326 -23.28 -7.01 13.65
N MET A 327 -22.23 -6.36 14.16
CA MET A 327 -22.31 -5.56 15.39
C MET A 327 -23.15 -4.30 15.18
N LYS A 328 -22.93 -3.58 14.08
CA LYS A 328 -23.70 -2.39 13.68
C LYS A 328 -25.19 -2.71 13.49
N SER A 329 -25.52 -3.87 12.96
CA SER A 329 -26.91 -4.28 12.68
C SER A 329 -27.76 -4.60 13.91
N LYS A 330 -27.17 -4.77 15.10
CA LYS A 330 -27.90 -5.18 16.33
C LYS A 330 -28.78 -4.07 16.94
N SER A 331 -28.80 -2.88 16.38
CA SER A 331 -29.69 -1.77 16.75
C SER A 331 -29.77 -1.48 18.28
N THR A 332 -28.60 -1.42 18.91
CA THR A 332 -28.45 -1.04 20.32
C THR A 332 -27.78 0.33 20.40
N GLU A 333 -27.89 1.04 21.54
CA GLU A 333 -27.20 2.31 21.76
C GLU A 333 -25.66 2.20 21.52
N THR A 334 -25.10 0.98 21.61
CA THR A 334 -23.69 0.71 21.34
C THR A 334 -23.39 0.38 19.88
N SER A 335 -24.37 0.02 19.07
CA SER A 335 -24.16 -0.35 17.66
C SER A 335 -23.81 0.85 16.78
N ASP A 336 -24.38 2.01 17.07
CA ASP A 336 -24.11 3.25 16.31
C ASP A 336 -22.71 3.82 16.58
N ALA A 337 -22.08 3.38 17.68
CA ALA A 337 -20.73 3.78 18.04
C ALA A 337 -19.65 2.89 17.41
N VAL A 338 -19.99 1.69 16.90
CA VAL A 338 -18.99 0.76 16.33
C VAL A 338 -18.28 1.41 15.15
N GLY A 339 -16.99 1.60 15.30
CA GLY A 339 -16.12 2.29 14.33
C GLY A 339 -15.40 1.36 13.37
N GLY A 340 -14.11 1.62 13.21
CA GLY A 340 -13.22 0.81 12.41
C GLY A 340 -12.66 -0.40 13.16
N GLY A 341 -11.79 -1.14 12.49
CA GLY A 341 -11.11 -2.27 13.11
C GLY A 341 -9.95 -2.80 12.27
N ALA A 342 -9.20 -3.74 12.86
CA ALA A 342 -8.11 -4.43 12.18
C ALA A 342 -8.06 -5.91 12.62
N LEU A 343 -7.65 -6.77 11.68
CA LEU A 343 -7.26 -8.15 11.94
C LEU A 343 -5.86 -8.37 11.37
N VAL A 344 -4.96 -8.89 12.21
CA VAL A 344 -3.60 -9.25 11.80
C VAL A 344 -3.37 -10.71 12.15
N ALA A 345 -2.86 -11.48 11.17
CA ALA A 345 -2.48 -12.86 11.33
C ALA A 345 -1.01 -13.04 10.95
N VAL A 346 -0.22 -13.66 11.83
CA VAL A 346 1.21 -13.90 11.63
C VAL A 346 1.54 -15.39 11.78
N ASP A 347 2.54 -15.86 11.05
CA ASP A 347 3.13 -17.18 11.21
C ASP A 347 3.94 -17.23 12.50
N VAL A 348 3.63 -18.20 13.36
CA VAL A 348 4.26 -18.31 14.71
C VAL A 348 5.75 -18.63 14.65
N ALA A 349 6.19 -19.36 13.62
CA ALA A 349 7.57 -19.80 13.50
C ALA A 349 8.49 -18.72 12.93
N THR A 350 7.96 -17.80 12.14
CA THR A 350 8.75 -16.80 11.40
C THR A 350 8.43 -15.36 11.74
N GLY A 351 7.30 -15.07 12.39
CA GLY A 351 6.78 -13.71 12.62
C GLY A 351 6.18 -13.05 11.36
N GLN A 352 6.27 -13.70 10.21
CA GLN A 352 5.82 -13.11 8.94
C GLN A 352 4.29 -12.91 8.93
N PRO A 353 3.81 -11.72 8.58
CA PRO A 353 2.39 -11.49 8.35
C PRO A 353 1.86 -12.35 7.20
N LEU A 354 0.78 -13.07 7.46
CA LEU A 354 0.02 -13.86 6.49
C LEU A 354 -1.16 -13.08 5.92
N ALA A 355 -1.76 -12.23 6.76
CA ALA A 355 -2.84 -11.33 6.40
C ALA A 355 -2.83 -10.10 7.33
N ILE A 356 -3.09 -8.93 6.77
CA ILE A 356 -3.27 -7.67 7.49
C ILE A 356 -4.50 -6.97 6.91
N ALA A 357 -5.61 -7.03 7.61
CA ALA A 357 -6.88 -6.45 7.20
C ALA A 357 -7.24 -5.21 8.03
N ASN A 358 -7.79 -4.20 7.36
CA ASN A 358 -8.35 -2.99 7.97
C ASN A 358 -9.82 -2.84 7.57
N TYR A 359 -10.62 -2.26 8.43
CA TYR A 359 -12.00 -1.85 8.15
C TYR A 359 -12.24 -0.41 8.63
N PRO A 360 -12.86 0.45 7.82
CA PRO A 360 -13.18 0.21 6.42
C PRO A 360 -11.93 0.10 5.56
N THR A 361 -12.09 -0.42 4.35
CA THR A 361 -11.05 -0.52 3.33
C THR A 361 -11.49 0.23 2.06
N PHE A 362 -10.64 0.24 1.04
CA PHE A 362 -10.87 0.91 -0.23
C PHE A 362 -10.32 0.07 -1.38
N ASP A 363 -10.65 0.44 -2.61
CA ASP A 363 -10.15 -0.21 -3.82
C ASP A 363 -9.12 0.68 -4.51
N LEU A 364 -7.86 0.23 -4.57
CA LEU A 364 -6.75 0.95 -5.21
C LEU A 364 -6.99 1.19 -6.70
N GLN A 365 -7.67 0.27 -7.41
CA GLN A 365 -7.94 0.40 -8.83
C GLN A 365 -8.82 1.62 -9.12
N THR A 366 -9.75 1.94 -8.22
CA THR A 366 -10.69 3.05 -8.38
C THR A 366 -10.27 4.33 -7.68
N LEU A 367 -9.48 4.23 -6.61
CA LEU A 367 -9.11 5.36 -5.75
C LEU A 367 -8.48 6.52 -6.52
N PHE A 368 -7.59 6.22 -7.47
CA PHE A 368 -6.82 7.23 -8.21
C PHE A 368 -7.35 7.49 -9.62
N GLN A 369 -8.55 7.01 -9.97
CA GLN A 369 -9.15 7.29 -11.28
C GLN A 369 -9.55 8.77 -11.45
N SER A 370 -9.95 9.42 -10.36
CA SER A 370 -10.30 10.83 -10.35
C SER A 370 -10.09 11.44 -8.96
N GLN A 371 -9.99 12.77 -8.90
CA GLN A 371 -9.96 13.49 -7.63
C GLN A 371 -11.25 13.26 -6.82
N GLU A 372 -12.41 13.18 -7.49
CA GLU A 372 -13.70 12.89 -6.84
C GLU A 372 -13.68 11.51 -6.15
N SER A 373 -13.13 10.48 -6.80
CA SER A 373 -13.00 9.14 -6.21
C SER A 373 -12.10 9.15 -4.97
N TYR A 374 -10.99 9.87 -5.02
CA TYR A 374 -10.08 10.03 -3.89
C TYR A 374 -10.73 10.78 -2.73
N ASP A 375 -11.37 11.92 -3.00
CA ASP A 375 -12.02 12.75 -1.99
C ASP A 375 -13.19 12.00 -1.34
N ALA A 376 -13.94 11.21 -2.11
CA ALA A 376 -15.02 10.37 -1.59
C ALA A 376 -14.54 9.34 -0.55
N VAL A 377 -13.37 8.75 -0.75
CA VAL A 377 -12.78 7.79 0.21
C VAL A 377 -12.13 8.52 1.38
N LYS A 378 -11.41 9.63 1.12
CA LYS A 378 -10.73 10.44 2.13
C LYS A 378 -11.70 11.03 3.15
N ASP A 379 -12.86 11.53 2.68
CA ASP A 379 -13.86 12.19 3.52
C ASP A 379 -14.92 11.22 4.05
N ALA A 380 -14.79 9.92 3.77
CA ALA A 380 -15.72 8.90 4.26
C ALA A 380 -15.60 8.69 5.77
N GLU A 381 -16.70 8.28 6.38
CA GLU A 381 -16.75 7.96 7.82
C GLU A 381 -15.75 6.84 8.19
N ASN A 382 -15.21 6.93 9.38
CA ASN A 382 -14.23 5.97 9.94
C ASN A 382 -12.91 5.87 9.14
N GLU A 383 -12.54 6.93 8.42
CA GLU A 383 -11.20 7.10 7.84
C GLU A 383 -10.67 5.85 7.10
N PRO A 384 -11.25 5.48 5.93
CA PRO A 384 -10.84 4.25 5.22
C PRO A 384 -9.35 4.20 4.85
N LEU A 385 -8.71 5.35 4.61
CA LEU A 385 -7.29 5.43 4.28
C LEU A 385 -6.36 5.16 5.48
N PHE A 386 -6.88 5.22 6.71
CA PHE A 386 -6.06 5.03 7.90
C PHE A 386 -5.72 3.54 8.12
N ASN A 387 -4.44 3.20 8.06
CA ASN A 387 -3.94 1.85 8.30
C ASN A 387 -3.96 1.51 9.80
N ARG A 388 -5.13 1.08 10.30
CA ARG A 388 -5.34 0.75 11.72
C ARG A 388 -4.44 -0.36 12.22
N ALA A 389 -4.11 -1.31 11.36
CA ALA A 389 -3.27 -2.45 11.72
C ALA A 389 -1.85 -2.05 12.13
N LEU A 390 -1.29 -1.03 11.47
CA LEU A 390 0.10 -0.59 11.64
C LEU A 390 0.23 0.74 12.41
N LEU A 391 -0.75 1.63 12.28
CA LEU A 391 -0.70 2.99 12.84
C LEU A 391 -1.68 3.20 14.00
N GLY A 392 -2.76 2.42 14.06
CA GLY A 392 -3.75 2.50 15.14
C GLY A 392 -3.15 2.07 16.47
N GLN A 393 -3.32 2.88 17.51
CA GLN A 393 -2.78 2.65 18.84
C GLN A 393 -3.92 2.41 19.82
N TYR A 394 -3.96 1.22 20.40
CA TYR A 394 -5.04 0.78 21.27
C TYR A 394 -4.52 0.29 22.61
N SER A 395 -5.20 0.66 23.69
CA SER A 395 -4.92 0.11 25.01
C SER A 395 -5.22 -1.41 24.98
N PRO A 396 -4.27 -2.29 25.31
CA PRO A 396 -4.45 -3.74 25.16
C PRO A 396 -5.48 -4.31 26.14
N GLY A 397 -5.76 -3.64 27.23
CA GLY A 397 -6.59 -4.17 28.30
C GLY A 397 -6.09 -5.54 28.75
N SER A 398 -7.03 -6.42 29.07
CA SER A 398 -6.69 -7.76 29.63
C SER A 398 -5.87 -8.66 28.72
N THR A 399 -5.64 -8.33 27.44
CA THR A 399 -4.71 -9.08 26.59
C THR A 399 -3.26 -8.90 27.02
N PHE A 400 -2.95 -7.90 27.82
CA PHE A 400 -1.61 -7.68 28.40
C PHE A 400 -1.29 -8.59 29.58
N LYS A 401 -2.29 -9.17 30.24
CA LYS A 401 -2.11 -9.99 31.45
C LYS A 401 -1.15 -11.17 31.31
N PRO A 402 -1.04 -11.90 30.19
CA PRO A 402 0.01 -12.89 29.97
C PRO A 402 1.42 -12.33 30.13
N CYS A 403 1.70 -11.12 29.62
CA CYS A 403 2.98 -10.42 29.82
C CYS A 403 3.25 -10.17 31.31
N THR A 404 2.29 -9.63 32.03
CA THR A 404 2.38 -9.40 33.48
C THR A 404 2.57 -10.71 34.25
N ALA A 405 1.94 -11.80 33.81
CA ALA A 405 2.11 -13.12 34.40
C ALA A 405 3.55 -13.64 34.23
N ILE A 406 4.08 -13.58 33.00
CA ILE A 406 5.47 -13.98 32.73
C ILE A 406 6.45 -13.14 33.56
N ALA A 407 6.28 -11.81 33.59
CA ALA A 407 7.11 -10.93 34.40
C ALA A 407 7.05 -11.32 35.90
N GLY A 408 5.85 -11.48 36.45
CA GLY A 408 5.67 -11.82 37.87
C GLY A 408 6.22 -13.21 38.24
N LEU A 409 6.09 -14.20 37.36
CA LEU A 409 6.65 -15.53 37.53
C LEU A 409 8.18 -15.53 37.43
N THR A 410 8.75 -14.81 36.48
CA THR A 410 10.19 -14.79 36.25
C THR A 410 10.93 -14.01 37.34
N GLU A 411 10.39 -12.92 37.81
CA GLU A 411 10.95 -12.11 38.90
C GLU A 411 10.65 -12.72 40.31
N GLY A 412 9.93 -13.84 40.37
CA GLY A 412 9.62 -14.52 41.63
C GLY A 412 8.60 -13.81 42.51
N VAL A 413 7.88 -12.80 41.97
CA VAL A 413 6.77 -12.12 42.66
C VAL A 413 5.65 -13.10 42.96
N ILE A 414 5.40 -14.02 42.03
CA ILE A 414 4.49 -15.18 42.17
C ILE A 414 5.18 -16.47 41.70
N THR A 415 4.61 -17.59 42.08
CA THR A 415 4.91 -18.91 41.52
C THR A 415 3.65 -19.47 40.88
N THR A 416 3.77 -20.56 40.12
CA THR A 416 2.60 -21.23 39.53
C THR A 416 1.65 -21.81 40.60
N GLY A 417 2.13 -22.02 41.83
CA GLY A 417 1.33 -22.44 42.97
C GLY A 417 0.76 -21.31 43.83
N THR A 418 1.20 -20.07 43.62
CA THR A 418 0.69 -18.88 44.35
C THR A 418 -0.79 -18.72 44.08
N ARG A 419 -1.59 -18.61 45.15
CA ARG A 419 -3.03 -18.38 45.07
C ARG A 419 -3.39 -17.05 45.67
N ILE A 420 -4.22 -16.27 44.97
CA ILE A 420 -4.68 -14.93 45.38
C ILE A 420 -6.22 -14.94 45.40
N GLN A 421 -6.77 -14.55 46.55
CA GLN A 421 -8.23 -14.42 46.71
C GLN A 421 -8.79 -13.22 46.02
N CYS A 422 -9.69 -13.41 45.04
CA CYS A 422 -10.44 -12.32 44.44
C CYS A 422 -11.54 -11.84 45.40
N THR A 423 -11.35 -10.65 45.93
CA THR A 423 -12.30 -10.01 46.87
C THR A 423 -13.29 -9.09 46.17
N GLY A 424 -13.26 -9.03 44.82
CA GLY A 424 -14.08 -8.11 44.01
C GLY A 424 -13.53 -6.67 44.01
N THR A 425 -12.89 -6.20 45.08
CA THR A 425 -12.30 -4.86 45.20
C THR A 425 -10.91 -4.96 45.80
N PHE A 426 -9.93 -4.30 45.19
CA PHE A 426 -8.56 -4.23 45.70
C PHE A 426 -8.46 -3.10 46.75
N ARG A 427 -8.51 -3.49 48.05
CA ARG A 427 -8.68 -2.55 49.16
C ARG A 427 -7.39 -2.07 49.80
N LYS A 428 -6.22 -2.48 49.30
CA LYS A 428 -4.90 -2.13 49.93
C LYS A 428 -4.70 -0.62 50.07
N TYR A 429 -5.28 0.17 49.19
CA TYR A 429 -5.16 1.66 49.18
C TYR A 429 -6.51 2.35 49.39
N GLU A 430 -7.50 1.68 49.99
CA GLU A 430 -8.83 2.23 50.20
C GLU A 430 -8.82 3.47 51.13
N ASP A 431 -7.90 3.53 52.05
CA ASP A 431 -7.68 4.67 52.97
C ASP A 431 -7.18 5.93 52.23
N THR A 432 -6.60 5.79 51.04
CA THR A 432 -6.23 6.90 50.15
C THR A 432 -7.36 7.31 49.20
N GLY A 433 -8.52 6.64 49.25
CA GLY A 433 -9.63 6.84 48.35
C GLY A 433 -9.52 6.03 47.04
N TYR A 434 -8.50 5.17 46.91
CA TYR A 434 -8.30 4.37 45.70
C TYR A 434 -8.52 2.86 45.95
N ALA A 435 -9.63 2.31 45.41
CA ALA A 435 -9.98 0.92 45.58
C ALA A 435 -10.54 0.33 44.24
N PRO A 436 -9.65 0.00 43.28
CA PRO A 436 -10.08 -0.47 41.96
C PRO A 436 -10.77 -1.82 42.05
N LYS A 437 -11.74 -2.04 41.15
CA LYS A 437 -12.62 -3.24 41.17
C LYS A 437 -12.20 -4.28 40.12
N CYS A 438 -12.45 -5.52 40.46
CA CYS A 438 -12.48 -6.58 39.45
C CYS A 438 -13.71 -6.42 38.55
N TRP A 439 -13.60 -6.76 37.28
CA TRP A 439 -14.71 -6.65 36.33
C TRP A 439 -15.97 -7.43 36.78
N ILE A 440 -15.79 -8.59 37.40
CA ILE A 440 -16.90 -9.43 37.87
C ILE A 440 -17.67 -8.82 39.05
N ALA A 441 -17.07 -7.88 39.78
CA ALA A 441 -17.67 -7.27 40.96
C ALA A 441 -18.99 -6.52 40.65
N SER A 442 -19.20 -6.09 39.38
CA SER A 442 -20.46 -5.48 38.95
C SER A 442 -21.64 -6.43 39.05
N SER A 443 -21.42 -7.74 38.96
CA SER A 443 -22.45 -8.77 39.16
C SER A 443 -22.60 -9.22 40.63
N GLY A 444 -21.84 -8.63 41.56
CA GLY A 444 -21.80 -9.06 42.97
C GLY A 444 -21.03 -10.37 43.22
N ALA A 445 -20.33 -10.91 42.21
CA ALA A 445 -19.58 -12.16 42.27
C ALA A 445 -18.06 -11.90 42.48
N THR A 446 -17.32 -13.00 42.72
CA THR A 446 -15.86 -13.03 42.79
C THR A 446 -15.34 -14.28 42.08
N HIS A 447 -14.08 -14.25 41.62
CA HIS A 447 -13.45 -15.43 40.97
C HIS A 447 -13.01 -16.50 41.95
N GLY A 448 -12.99 -16.21 43.25
CA GLY A 448 -12.52 -17.14 44.26
C GLY A 448 -11.01 -17.02 44.49
N ASN A 449 -10.36 -18.15 44.69
CA ASN A 449 -8.93 -18.23 45.05
C ASN A 449 -8.13 -18.80 43.89
N ASP A 450 -7.68 -17.95 42.99
CA ASP A 450 -7.07 -18.30 41.71
C ASP A 450 -5.55 -18.44 41.82
N ASN A 451 -4.97 -19.39 41.09
CA ASN A 451 -3.56 -19.34 40.67
C ASN A 451 -3.40 -18.56 39.33
N VAL A 452 -2.17 -18.43 38.85
CA VAL A 452 -1.89 -17.62 37.64
C VAL A 452 -2.64 -18.13 36.40
N THR A 453 -2.74 -19.46 36.23
CA THR A 453 -3.44 -20.11 35.11
C THR A 453 -4.94 -19.85 35.15
N GLU A 454 -5.56 -19.99 36.33
CA GLU A 454 -6.97 -19.67 36.58
C GLU A 454 -7.24 -18.19 36.43
N ALA A 455 -6.35 -17.31 36.95
CA ALA A 455 -6.47 -15.87 36.85
C ALA A 455 -6.39 -15.36 35.39
N ILE A 456 -5.64 -16.01 34.52
CA ILE A 456 -5.63 -15.71 33.07
C ILE A 456 -6.96 -16.14 32.44
N ARG A 457 -7.49 -17.36 32.76
CA ARG A 457 -8.80 -17.84 32.30
C ARG A 457 -9.90 -16.87 32.67
N ASP A 458 -9.97 -16.52 33.95
CA ASP A 458 -11.04 -15.69 34.53
C ASP A 458 -10.81 -14.18 34.30
N SER A 459 -9.66 -13.85 33.73
CA SER A 459 -9.25 -12.44 33.54
C SER A 459 -9.30 -11.61 34.83
N CYS A 460 -8.90 -12.19 35.98
CA CYS A 460 -9.08 -11.63 37.31
C CYS A 460 -8.22 -10.37 37.52
N ASN A 461 -8.81 -9.19 37.63
CA ASN A 461 -8.07 -7.94 37.88
C ASN A 461 -7.36 -7.97 39.25
N ILE A 462 -8.00 -8.52 40.30
CA ILE A 462 -7.41 -8.51 41.67
C ILE A 462 -6.08 -9.28 41.68
N PHE A 463 -5.99 -10.43 40.97
CA PHE A 463 -4.76 -11.16 40.83
C PHE A 463 -3.65 -10.28 40.24
N PHE A 464 -3.93 -9.66 39.10
CA PHE A 464 -2.94 -8.85 38.37
C PHE A 464 -2.66 -7.49 39.01
N TYR A 465 -3.60 -6.89 39.76
CA TYR A 465 -3.29 -5.76 40.64
C TYR A 465 -2.30 -6.17 41.72
N THR A 466 -2.43 -7.34 42.32
CA THR A 466 -1.52 -7.82 43.34
C THR A 466 -0.10 -8.04 42.77
N VAL A 467 0.01 -8.57 41.55
CA VAL A 467 1.29 -8.71 40.85
C VAL A 467 1.87 -7.32 40.53
N GLY A 468 1.08 -6.42 39.93
CA GLY A 468 1.51 -5.07 39.55
C GLY A 468 1.88 -4.17 40.74
N ASP A 469 1.29 -4.42 41.90
CA ASP A 469 1.65 -3.73 43.14
C ASP A 469 3.04 -4.12 43.70
N SER A 470 3.51 -5.32 43.34
CA SER A 470 4.76 -5.88 43.79
C SER A 470 5.87 -5.84 42.74
N LEU A 471 5.50 -5.57 41.49
CA LEU A 471 6.41 -5.54 40.34
C LEU A 471 6.72 -4.10 39.94
N PRO A 472 8.00 -3.65 39.98
CA PRO A 472 8.37 -2.31 39.54
C PRO A 472 7.94 -2.06 38.10
N ILE A 473 7.43 -0.85 37.81
CA ILE A 473 6.92 -0.52 36.48
C ILE A 473 8.00 -0.65 35.38
N ASP A 474 9.24 -0.26 35.68
CA ASP A 474 10.35 -0.40 34.73
C ASP A 474 10.67 -1.87 34.41
N THR A 475 10.48 -2.76 35.39
CA THR A 475 10.59 -4.20 35.15
C THR A 475 9.49 -4.69 34.22
N LEU A 476 8.24 -4.30 34.47
CA LEU A 476 7.12 -4.65 33.59
C LEU A 476 7.33 -4.10 32.17
N ALA A 477 7.83 -2.87 32.05
CA ALA A 477 8.13 -2.24 30.76
C ALA A 477 9.25 -2.98 30.00
N ARG A 478 10.26 -3.49 30.70
CA ARG A 478 11.33 -4.29 30.11
C ARG A 478 10.77 -5.60 29.51
N TYR A 479 9.84 -6.27 30.20
CA TYR A 479 9.17 -7.46 29.63
C TYR A 479 8.28 -7.10 28.46
N ALA A 480 7.51 -6.00 28.55
CA ALA A 480 6.70 -5.51 27.42
C ALA A 480 7.56 -5.26 26.16
N ALA A 481 8.69 -4.57 26.31
CA ALA A 481 9.65 -4.34 25.23
C ALA A 481 10.24 -5.65 24.66
N ALA A 482 10.57 -6.62 25.52
CA ALA A 482 11.04 -7.92 25.07
C ALA A 482 9.98 -8.71 24.26
N PHE A 483 8.71 -8.49 24.55
CA PHE A 483 7.58 -8.97 23.74
C PHE A 483 7.30 -8.12 22.50
N GLY A 484 7.99 -7.00 22.29
CA GLY A 484 7.76 -6.08 21.18
C GLY A 484 6.68 -5.03 21.40
N LEU A 485 6.09 -4.99 22.59
CA LEU A 485 5.06 -4.02 22.93
C LEU A 485 5.70 -2.66 23.25
N GLY A 486 5.46 -1.68 22.39
CA GLY A 486 6.10 -0.37 22.44
C GLY A 486 7.40 -0.25 21.63
N GLU A 487 7.71 -1.24 20.79
CA GLU A 487 8.91 -1.33 19.96
C GLU A 487 8.53 -1.49 18.46
N HIS A 488 9.47 -1.17 17.56
CA HIS A 488 9.28 -1.46 16.14
C HIS A 488 9.14 -2.96 15.90
N THR A 489 8.24 -3.33 14.99
CA THR A 489 8.01 -4.73 14.60
C THR A 489 9.00 -5.22 13.56
N GLY A 490 9.65 -4.30 12.86
CA GLY A 490 10.55 -4.60 11.75
C GLY A 490 9.86 -4.75 10.40
N ILE A 491 8.57 -4.40 10.33
CA ILE A 491 7.87 -4.34 9.05
C ILE A 491 8.45 -3.21 8.19
N GLU A 492 8.52 -3.41 6.87
CA GLU A 492 9.09 -2.42 5.94
C GLU A 492 8.17 -1.23 5.65
N LEU A 493 6.94 -1.28 6.17
CA LEU A 493 5.94 -0.23 6.00
C LEU A 493 5.98 0.77 7.15
N PRO A 494 5.45 1.99 6.97
CA PRO A 494 5.28 2.93 8.06
C PRO A 494 4.45 2.33 9.21
N GLU A 495 5.00 2.34 10.41
CA GLU A 495 4.36 1.80 11.61
C GLU A 495 4.45 2.75 12.79
N SER A 496 3.51 2.63 13.73
CA SER A 496 3.60 3.25 15.04
C SER A 496 4.25 2.29 16.04
N THR A 497 5.20 2.80 16.81
CA THR A 497 5.79 2.03 17.94
C THR A 497 4.83 1.85 19.10
N GLY A 498 3.73 2.61 19.15
CA GLY A 498 2.93 2.65 20.36
C GLY A 498 3.72 3.17 21.57
N GLN A 499 3.28 2.82 22.77
CA GLN A 499 3.99 3.14 24.00
C GLN A 499 3.60 2.24 25.17
N MET A 500 4.54 1.92 26.04
CA MET A 500 4.27 1.28 27.34
C MET A 500 4.05 2.34 28.41
N ALA A 501 3.08 2.12 29.28
CA ALA A 501 2.84 2.97 30.45
C ALA A 501 4.07 2.97 31.38
N THR A 502 4.70 4.12 31.55
CA THR A 502 5.86 4.38 32.43
C THR A 502 5.77 5.76 33.06
N GLU A 503 6.59 6.02 34.08
CA GLU A 503 6.69 7.36 34.67
C GLU A 503 7.05 8.43 33.63
N ALA A 504 7.96 8.11 32.70
CA ALA A 504 8.39 9.00 31.63
C ALA A 504 7.23 9.34 30.67
N VAL A 505 6.46 8.33 30.27
CA VAL A 505 5.28 8.52 29.39
C VAL A 505 4.22 9.36 30.07
N LYS A 506 3.86 9.07 31.34
CA LYS A 506 2.91 9.88 32.09
C LYS A 506 3.39 11.33 32.25
N LYS A 507 4.66 11.52 32.55
CA LYS A 507 5.25 12.86 32.65
C LYS A 507 5.17 13.62 31.33
N LYS A 508 5.36 12.93 30.18
CA LYS A 508 5.26 13.54 28.86
C LYS A 508 3.82 13.91 28.49
N VAL A 509 2.85 13.04 28.81
CA VAL A 509 1.44 13.20 28.40
C VAL A 509 0.69 14.18 29.31
N GLU A 510 0.82 14.05 30.64
CA GLU A 510 0.01 14.81 31.62
C GLU A 510 0.84 15.77 32.48
N ASN A 511 2.15 15.69 32.42
CA ASN A 511 3.06 16.44 33.30
C ASN A 511 2.80 16.24 34.83
N THR A 512 2.33 15.04 35.20
CA THR A 512 2.03 14.64 36.58
C THR A 512 2.96 13.53 37.04
N ASN A 513 2.97 13.25 38.35
CA ASN A 513 3.77 12.19 38.93
C ASN A 513 3.11 10.82 38.73
N TRP A 514 3.92 9.77 38.78
CA TRP A 514 3.44 8.39 38.80
C TRP A 514 2.90 8.04 40.18
N TYR A 515 1.76 7.38 40.22
CA TYR A 515 1.12 6.91 41.44
C TYR A 515 0.93 5.41 41.42
N VAL A 516 0.70 4.79 42.56
CA VAL A 516 0.42 3.34 42.65
C VAL A 516 -0.71 2.93 41.77
N GLY A 517 -1.76 3.75 41.65
CA GLY A 517 -2.88 3.47 40.76
C GLY A 517 -2.47 3.25 39.30
N ASP A 518 -1.45 4.00 38.83
CA ASP A 518 -0.94 3.84 37.47
C ASP A 518 -0.28 2.46 37.28
N SER A 519 0.51 1.98 38.27
CA SER A 519 1.13 0.63 38.23
C SER A 519 0.05 -0.47 38.21
N LEU A 520 -0.98 -0.34 39.03
CA LEU A 520 -2.08 -1.33 39.07
C LEU A 520 -2.80 -1.38 37.71
N GLN A 521 -3.10 -0.22 37.12
CA GLN A 521 -3.77 -0.16 35.82
C GLN A 521 -2.84 -0.64 34.68
N ALA A 522 -1.56 -0.27 34.70
CA ALA A 522 -0.59 -0.76 33.72
C ALA A 522 -0.48 -2.29 33.71
N ALA A 523 -0.51 -2.94 34.89
CA ALA A 523 -0.42 -4.38 35.04
C ALA A 523 -1.61 -5.16 34.40
N ILE A 524 -2.73 -4.49 34.15
CA ILE A 524 -3.89 -5.05 33.44
C ILE A 524 -4.04 -4.52 32.01
N GLY A 525 -3.00 -3.81 31.51
CA GLY A 525 -2.97 -3.28 30.14
C GLY A 525 -3.84 -2.04 29.92
N GLN A 526 -4.03 -1.25 30.96
CA GLN A 526 -4.70 0.06 30.95
C GLN A 526 -3.68 1.18 31.19
N SER A 527 -4.12 2.32 31.64
CA SER A 527 -3.28 3.51 31.82
C SER A 527 -2.80 4.06 30.46
N TYR A 528 -1.54 4.36 30.29
CA TYR A 528 -0.95 4.97 29.09
C TYR A 528 -0.40 3.95 28.08
N SER A 529 -0.65 2.65 28.28
CA SER A 529 -0.22 1.61 27.36
C SER A 529 -1.06 1.60 26.09
N LEU A 530 -0.41 1.78 24.93
CA LEU A 530 -1.03 1.83 23.61
C LEU A 530 -0.17 1.02 22.64
N PHE A 531 -0.77 0.04 21.96
CA PHE A 531 -0.07 -0.84 21.01
C PHE A 531 -0.86 -1.01 19.72
N THR A 532 -0.15 -1.34 18.65
CA THR A 532 -0.78 -1.61 17.35
C THR A 532 -1.30 -3.06 17.27
N PRO A 533 -2.30 -3.34 16.42
CA PRO A 533 -2.76 -4.70 16.18
C PRO A 533 -1.65 -5.65 15.70
N LEU A 534 -0.69 -5.17 14.90
CA LEU A 534 0.47 -5.95 14.50
C LEU A 534 1.35 -6.33 15.70
N GLN A 535 1.65 -5.38 16.59
CA GLN A 535 2.39 -5.68 17.83
C GLN A 535 1.66 -6.71 18.70
N LEU A 536 0.33 -6.63 18.78
CA LEU A 536 -0.47 -7.60 19.54
C LEU A 536 -0.46 -9.00 18.90
N ALA A 537 -0.41 -9.09 17.57
CA ALA A 537 -0.29 -10.37 16.86
C ALA A 537 1.09 -11.02 17.09
N GLU A 538 2.18 -10.23 16.98
CA GLU A 538 3.54 -10.68 17.25
C GLU A 538 3.75 -11.07 18.72
N TYR A 539 3.22 -10.28 19.63
CA TYR A 539 3.19 -10.61 21.06
C TYR A 539 2.51 -11.96 21.30
N CYS A 540 1.36 -12.21 20.64
CA CYS A 540 0.66 -13.49 20.72
C CYS A 540 1.50 -14.63 20.14
N ALA A 541 2.18 -14.42 19.00
CA ALA A 541 3.09 -15.38 18.39
C ALA A 541 4.30 -15.69 19.30
N THR A 542 4.85 -14.67 19.96
CA THR A 542 5.95 -14.80 20.92
C THR A 542 5.55 -15.64 22.14
N ILE A 543 4.31 -15.49 22.62
CA ILE A 543 3.79 -16.40 23.68
C ILE A 543 3.65 -17.82 23.13
N ALA A 544 3.11 -17.96 21.92
CA ALA A 544 2.83 -19.26 21.31
C ALA A 544 4.10 -20.11 21.11
N ASN A 545 5.20 -19.48 20.67
CA ASN A 545 6.48 -20.16 20.40
C ASN A 545 7.41 -20.29 21.61
N GLY A 546 7.00 -19.83 22.80
CA GLY A 546 7.80 -19.95 24.01
C GLY A 546 8.87 -18.87 24.16
N GLY A 547 8.65 -17.67 23.62
CA GLY A 547 9.39 -16.47 23.96
C GLY A 547 10.28 -15.88 22.88
N THR A 548 10.34 -16.45 21.68
CA THR A 548 11.14 -15.90 20.57
C THR A 548 10.33 -14.89 19.78
N ARG A 549 10.78 -13.63 19.78
CA ARG A 549 10.18 -12.56 18.96
C ARG A 549 10.90 -12.46 17.62
N HIS A 550 10.16 -12.58 16.55
CA HIS A 550 10.65 -12.42 15.19
C HIS A 550 10.28 -11.06 14.60
N SER A 551 10.96 -10.65 13.51
CA SER A 551 10.60 -9.47 12.72
C SER A 551 9.37 -9.76 11.84
N ALA A 552 8.46 -8.77 11.74
CA ALA A 552 7.23 -8.85 10.94
C ALA A 552 7.45 -8.46 9.48
N SER A 553 8.50 -8.91 8.83
CA SER A 553 8.76 -8.57 7.43
C SER A 553 7.65 -9.06 6.50
N ILE A 554 7.16 -8.17 5.62
CA ILE A 554 6.26 -8.55 4.53
C ILE A 554 6.99 -8.94 3.25
N LEU A 555 8.31 -8.74 3.17
CA LEU A 555 9.11 -9.22 2.05
C LEU A 555 9.42 -10.70 2.23
N LYS A 556 8.99 -11.52 1.27
CA LYS A 556 9.37 -12.95 1.23
C LYS A 556 10.62 -13.15 0.39
N SER A 557 10.62 -12.70 -0.86
CA SER A 557 11.75 -12.86 -1.77
C SER A 557 11.69 -11.86 -2.93
N VAL A 558 12.85 -11.65 -3.56
CA VAL A 558 12.97 -10.88 -4.79
C VAL A 558 13.62 -11.78 -5.85
N ARG A 559 13.01 -11.78 -7.04
CA ARG A 559 13.54 -12.47 -8.22
C ARG A 559 13.72 -11.49 -9.37
N SER A 560 14.61 -11.84 -10.32
CA SER A 560 14.72 -11.11 -11.58
C SER A 560 13.33 -10.99 -12.26
N TYR A 561 13.19 -10.00 -13.15
CA TYR A 561 11.92 -9.74 -13.86
C TYR A 561 11.30 -10.98 -14.50
N ASP A 562 12.11 -11.86 -15.06
CA ASP A 562 11.69 -13.12 -15.69
C ASP A 562 11.53 -14.29 -14.70
N GLY A 563 11.76 -14.05 -13.41
CA GLY A 563 11.69 -15.05 -12.35
C GLY A 563 12.81 -16.09 -12.32
N SER A 564 13.80 -15.99 -13.22
CA SER A 564 14.83 -17.01 -13.40
C SER A 564 15.89 -17.01 -12.29
N GLU A 565 16.24 -15.84 -11.75
CA GLU A 565 17.27 -15.65 -10.73
C GLU A 565 16.66 -15.20 -9.39
N LEU A 566 17.08 -15.84 -8.30
CA LEU A 566 16.74 -15.42 -6.94
C LEU A 566 17.77 -14.36 -6.49
N ILE A 567 17.32 -13.11 -6.33
CA ILE A 567 18.15 -11.97 -5.93
C ILE A 567 18.23 -11.86 -4.41
N TYR A 568 17.10 -12.07 -3.74
CA TYR A 568 17.01 -11.98 -2.29
C TYR A 568 15.94 -12.94 -1.75
N GLU A 569 16.24 -13.59 -0.63
CA GLU A 569 15.28 -14.39 0.14
C GLU A 569 15.33 -13.98 1.60
N ASN A 570 14.18 -13.60 2.13
CA ASN A 570 14.10 -13.17 3.51
C ASN A 570 14.26 -14.36 4.45
N GLN A 571 15.02 -14.15 5.53
CA GLN A 571 15.20 -15.12 6.61
C GLN A 571 14.50 -14.56 7.86
N ALA A 572 13.85 -15.44 8.63
CA ALA A 572 13.24 -15.06 9.89
C ALA A 572 14.29 -14.47 10.84
N GLU A 573 14.21 -13.17 11.09
CA GLU A 573 15.10 -12.45 12.01
C GLU A 573 14.55 -12.50 13.43
N VAL A 574 15.39 -12.84 14.39
CA VAL A 574 15.04 -12.80 15.82
C VAL A 574 15.39 -11.42 16.38
N LEU A 575 14.40 -10.64 16.78
CA LEU A 575 14.59 -9.31 17.35
C LEU A 575 14.89 -9.34 18.85
N SER A 576 14.24 -10.24 19.59
CA SER A 576 14.41 -10.40 21.03
C SER A 576 13.95 -11.77 21.50
N ALA A 577 14.28 -12.12 22.75
CA ALA A 577 13.78 -13.31 23.41
C ALA A 577 13.35 -12.98 24.85
N VAL A 578 12.23 -13.56 25.25
CA VAL A 578 11.73 -13.49 26.63
C VAL A 578 12.19 -14.73 27.37
N GLU A 579 13.26 -14.59 28.16
CA GLU A 579 13.84 -15.70 28.89
C GLU A 579 13.05 -15.99 30.17
N THR A 580 12.47 -17.18 30.26
CA THR A 580 11.87 -17.74 31.49
C THR A 580 11.85 -19.27 31.39
N SER A 581 11.46 -19.95 32.47
CA SER A 581 11.40 -21.41 32.46
C SER A 581 10.24 -21.94 31.61
N ASP A 582 10.41 -23.14 31.01
CA ASP A 582 9.35 -23.86 30.32
C ASP A 582 8.10 -24.05 31.19
N TYR A 583 8.29 -24.15 32.50
CA TYR A 583 7.22 -24.30 33.46
C TYR A 583 6.35 -23.03 33.58
N ASN A 584 6.98 -21.87 33.50
CA ASN A 584 6.29 -20.57 33.48
C ASN A 584 5.51 -20.38 32.16
N TRP A 585 6.14 -20.71 31.03
CA TRP A 585 5.47 -20.70 29.72
C TRP A 585 4.25 -21.62 29.72
N ALA A 586 4.40 -22.87 30.16
CA ALA A 586 3.32 -23.85 30.23
C ALA A 586 2.13 -23.34 31.08
N ALA A 587 2.40 -22.66 32.20
CA ALA A 587 1.34 -22.13 33.06
C ALA A 587 0.54 -21.00 32.37
N VAL A 588 1.24 -20.06 31.67
CA VAL A 588 0.61 -18.95 30.96
C VAL A 588 -0.14 -19.44 29.71
N GLN A 589 0.50 -20.27 28.88
CA GLN A 589 -0.12 -20.86 27.70
C GLN A 589 -1.35 -21.71 28.08
N LYS A 590 -1.28 -22.47 29.19
CA LYS A 590 -2.43 -23.23 29.70
C LYS A 590 -3.56 -22.29 30.15
N GLY A 591 -3.25 -21.14 30.75
CA GLY A 591 -4.24 -20.13 31.10
C GLY A 591 -4.97 -19.62 29.85
N MET A 592 -4.23 -19.29 28.79
CA MET A 592 -4.81 -18.87 27.53
C MET A 592 -5.62 -19.99 26.85
N TYR A 593 -5.16 -21.24 26.94
CA TYR A 593 -5.95 -22.39 26.48
C TYR A 593 -7.32 -22.48 27.20
N LEU A 594 -7.34 -22.26 28.51
CA LEU A 594 -8.57 -22.35 29.30
C LEU A 594 -9.54 -21.21 28.96
N VAL A 595 -9.07 -20.05 28.54
CA VAL A 595 -9.96 -18.95 28.06
C VAL A 595 -10.88 -19.40 26.92
N ALA A 596 -10.40 -20.26 26.03
CA ALA A 596 -11.14 -20.74 24.86
C ALA A 596 -11.82 -22.10 25.08
N ASN A 597 -11.31 -22.96 25.98
CA ASN A 597 -11.72 -24.37 26.06
C ASN A 597 -12.38 -24.76 27.40
N ASP A 598 -12.30 -23.92 28.43
CA ASP A 598 -12.99 -24.13 29.70
C ASP A 598 -14.33 -23.38 29.72
N ARG A 599 -15.37 -23.97 30.30
CA ARG A 599 -16.71 -23.36 30.38
C ARG A 599 -16.74 -22.02 31.11
N ALA A 600 -15.80 -21.75 32.00
CA ALA A 600 -15.64 -20.49 32.70
C ALA A 600 -14.84 -19.47 31.86
N GLY A 601 -14.20 -19.90 30.76
CA GLY A 601 -13.40 -19.04 29.91
C GLY A 601 -14.24 -18.06 29.08
N SER A 602 -13.75 -16.83 28.95
CA SER A 602 -14.49 -15.73 28.30
C SER A 602 -14.68 -15.91 26.77
N ALA A 603 -13.96 -16.84 26.13
CA ALA A 603 -14.13 -17.17 24.71
C ALA A 603 -14.72 -18.58 24.48
N TYR A 604 -15.18 -19.27 25.54
CA TYR A 604 -15.72 -20.62 25.43
C TYR A 604 -16.95 -20.70 24.51
N GLU A 605 -17.84 -19.72 24.53
CA GLU A 605 -19.02 -19.72 23.66
C GLU A 605 -18.63 -19.75 22.17
N THR A 606 -17.49 -19.19 21.82
CA THR A 606 -16.99 -19.16 20.44
C THR A 606 -16.16 -20.42 20.10
N PHE A 607 -15.32 -20.90 21.01
CA PHE A 607 -14.30 -21.92 20.68
C PHE A 607 -14.47 -23.26 21.40
N GLY A 608 -15.39 -23.38 22.37
CA GLY A 608 -15.52 -24.59 23.19
C GLY A 608 -15.85 -25.86 22.39
N ASP A 609 -16.55 -25.73 21.28
CA ASP A 609 -16.89 -26.78 20.32
C ASP A 609 -16.01 -26.79 19.06
N TYR A 610 -15.00 -25.89 19.00
CA TYR A 610 -14.16 -25.77 17.82
C TYR A 610 -13.24 -26.98 17.64
N GLY A 611 -13.15 -27.48 16.41
CA GLY A 611 -12.41 -28.72 16.11
C GLY A 611 -10.90 -28.62 16.36
N VAL A 612 -10.33 -27.42 16.27
CA VAL A 612 -8.93 -27.11 16.57
C VAL A 612 -8.83 -26.43 17.93
N LYS A 613 -7.90 -26.90 18.78
CA LYS A 613 -7.70 -26.27 20.09
C LYS A 613 -7.02 -24.93 19.97
N VAL A 614 -7.67 -23.89 20.47
CA VAL A 614 -7.23 -22.50 20.44
C VAL A 614 -6.79 -22.05 21.84
N ALA A 615 -5.73 -21.30 21.93
CA ALA A 615 -5.40 -20.51 23.11
C ALA A 615 -5.68 -19.03 22.84
N ALA A 616 -6.35 -18.35 23.76
CA ALA A 616 -6.85 -17.01 23.51
C ALA A 616 -6.78 -16.09 24.73
N LYS A 617 -6.93 -14.79 24.50
CA LYS A 617 -7.18 -13.82 25.55
C LYS A 617 -8.08 -12.71 25.04
N THR A 618 -9.16 -12.46 25.76
CA THR A 618 -10.07 -11.32 25.52
C THR A 618 -9.54 -10.07 26.22
N GLY A 619 -9.68 -8.92 25.57
CA GLY A 619 -9.37 -7.60 26.09
C GLY A 619 -10.57 -6.64 25.94
N THR A 620 -10.70 -5.73 26.87
CA THR A 620 -11.64 -4.62 26.84
C THR A 620 -10.87 -3.38 27.27
N ALA A 621 -10.70 -2.45 26.36
CA ALA A 621 -10.01 -1.19 26.62
C ALA A 621 -11.03 -0.11 26.97
N GLN A 622 -10.99 0.37 28.20
CA GLN A 622 -11.87 1.44 28.67
C GLN A 622 -11.41 2.79 28.11
N LEU A 623 -12.33 3.52 27.46
CA LEU A 623 -12.08 4.83 26.87
C LEU A 623 -12.55 6.01 27.76
N GLY A 624 -13.11 5.71 28.92
CA GLY A 624 -13.67 6.68 29.87
C GLY A 624 -15.16 6.56 30.08
N ASP A 625 -15.69 7.42 30.95
CA ASP A 625 -17.14 7.44 31.23
C ASP A 625 -17.91 7.91 30.00
N ASN A 626 -18.96 7.19 29.62
CA ASN A 626 -19.84 7.43 28.46
C ASN A 626 -19.30 7.11 27.06
N GLN A 627 -18.17 6.41 26.94
CA GLN A 627 -17.72 5.88 25.65
C GLN A 627 -17.80 4.36 25.62
N VAL A 628 -18.17 3.81 24.47
CA VAL A 628 -18.14 2.35 24.26
C VAL A 628 -16.68 1.90 24.16
N ASN A 629 -16.34 0.85 24.89
CA ASN A 629 -14.97 0.34 24.97
C ASN A 629 -14.50 -0.24 23.63
N ASN A 630 -13.19 -0.15 23.36
CA ASN A 630 -12.60 -0.92 22.28
C ASN A 630 -12.53 -2.41 22.66
N ALA A 631 -12.91 -3.26 21.72
CA ALA A 631 -12.81 -4.71 21.86
C ALA A 631 -11.48 -5.20 21.27
N ILE A 632 -10.77 -6.05 22.03
CA ILE A 632 -9.48 -6.62 21.63
C ILE A 632 -9.53 -8.13 21.86
N PHE A 633 -9.02 -8.87 20.91
CA PHE A 633 -8.93 -10.32 21.01
C PHE A 633 -7.60 -10.78 20.41
N ILE A 634 -6.89 -11.64 21.13
CA ILE A 634 -5.70 -12.31 20.61
C ILE A 634 -5.87 -13.82 20.78
N CYS A 635 -5.40 -14.57 19.80
CA CYS A 635 -5.37 -16.03 19.91
C CYS A 635 -4.24 -16.64 19.05
N TYR A 636 -3.89 -17.88 19.37
CA TYR A 636 -3.06 -18.70 18.49
C TYR A 636 -3.61 -20.11 18.38
N ALA A 637 -3.34 -20.77 17.28
CA ALA A 637 -3.81 -22.11 16.98
C ALA A 637 -2.83 -22.87 16.06
N PRO A 638 -2.81 -24.24 16.13
CA PRO A 638 -3.34 -25.06 17.22
C PRO A 638 -2.58 -24.85 18.54
N TYR A 639 -3.20 -25.10 19.69
CA TYR A 639 -2.54 -24.96 20.99
C TYR A 639 -1.29 -25.83 21.14
N ASP A 640 -1.38 -27.11 20.75
CA ASP A 640 -0.31 -28.08 20.95
C ASP A 640 0.85 -27.94 19.94
N ASN A 641 0.63 -27.31 18.79
CA ASN A 641 1.63 -27.07 17.77
C ASN A 641 1.29 -25.76 17.04
N PRO A 642 1.58 -24.61 17.67
CA PRO A 642 1.18 -23.31 17.16
C PRO A 642 1.69 -23.03 15.76
N LYS A 643 0.80 -22.57 14.87
CA LYS A 643 1.09 -22.23 13.47
C LYS A 643 0.78 -20.77 13.14
N VAL A 644 -0.33 -20.28 13.66
CA VAL A 644 -0.82 -18.94 13.39
C VAL A 644 -1.21 -18.25 14.68
N ALA A 645 -0.83 -16.97 14.80
CA ALA A 645 -1.30 -16.06 15.83
C ALA A 645 -2.10 -14.95 15.21
N VAL A 646 -3.21 -14.57 15.85
CA VAL A 646 -4.17 -13.60 15.34
C VAL A 646 -4.45 -12.54 16.41
N ALA A 647 -4.47 -11.28 16.00
CA ALA A 647 -4.99 -10.17 16.79
C ALA A 647 -6.15 -9.53 16.05
N VAL A 648 -7.24 -9.25 16.77
CA VAL A 648 -8.40 -8.52 16.28
C VAL A 648 -8.66 -7.34 17.21
N VAL A 649 -8.85 -6.17 16.62
CA VAL A 649 -9.25 -4.94 17.32
C VAL A 649 -10.46 -4.36 16.61
N VAL A 650 -11.49 -4.00 17.38
CA VAL A 650 -12.66 -3.27 16.87
C VAL A 650 -12.90 -2.05 17.75
N GLU A 651 -12.87 -0.88 17.15
CA GLU A 651 -13.16 0.40 17.81
C GLU A 651 -14.60 0.42 18.27
N HIS A 652 -14.80 0.76 19.56
CA HIS A 652 -16.13 0.76 20.18
C HIS A 652 -16.88 -0.58 20.08
N GLY A 653 -16.13 -1.68 19.97
CA GLY A 653 -16.66 -3.04 19.82
C GLY A 653 -17.15 -3.69 21.14
N SER A 654 -17.23 -2.92 22.24
CA SER A 654 -17.72 -3.30 23.56
C SER A 654 -16.75 -4.22 24.34
N ALA A 655 -16.68 -5.51 24.04
CA ALA A 655 -15.86 -6.47 24.78
C ALA A 655 -15.14 -7.43 23.81
N GLY A 656 -13.93 -7.90 24.18
CA GLY A 656 -13.17 -8.82 23.34
C GLY A 656 -13.88 -10.16 23.05
N ALA A 657 -14.79 -10.59 23.92
CA ALA A 657 -15.60 -11.78 23.66
C ALA A 657 -16.56 -11.59 22.47
N SER A 658 -17.09 -10.37 22.25
CA SER A 658 -18.01 -10.09 21.15
C SER A 658 -17.38 -10.17 19.76
N ILE A 659 -16.06 -10.01 19.67
CA ILE A 659 -15.31 -10.06 18.41
C ILE A 659 -14.53 -11.37 18.20
N ALA A 660 -14.61 -12.31 19.15
CA ALA A 660 -13.93 -13.62 19.07
C ALA A 660 -14.36 -14.44 17.84
N SER A 661 -15.61 -14.25 17.37
CA SER A 661 -16.14 -14.90 16.16
C SER A 661 -15.40 -14.44 14.89
N ILE A 662 -14.88 -13.21 14.83
CA ILE A 662 -14.08 -12.71 13.71
C ILE A 662 -12.81 -13.56 13.57
N ALA A 663 -12.12 -13.82 14.68
CA ALA A 663 -10.94 -14.67 14.66
C ALA A 663 -11.28 -16.13 14.33
N ARG A 664 -12.43 -16.66 14.79
CA ARG A 664 -12.90 -18.01 14.45
C ARG A 664 -13.14 -18.14 12.94
N ASP A 665 -13.86 -17.20 12.33
CA ASP A 665 -14.15 -17.20 10.89
C ASP A 665 -12.84 -17.19 10.05
N PHE A 666 -11.84 -16.42 10.49
CA PHE A 666 -10.51 -16.41 9.87
C PHE A 666 -9.80 -17.78 10.05
N LEU A 667 -9.81 -18.36 11.25
CA LEU A 667 -9.19 -19.66 11.52
C LEU A 667 -9.86 -20.79 10.75
N ASP A 668 -11.17 -20.74 10.53
CA ASP A 668 -11.88 -21.68 9.66
C ASP A 668 -11.30 -21.68 8.24
N ALA A 669 -11.07 -20.48 7.67
CA ALA A 669 -10.43 -20.35 6.37
C ALA A 669 -8.97 -20.84 6.41
N TYR A 670 -8.20 -20.45 7.43
CA TYR A 670 -6.80 -20.84 7.56
C TYR A 670 -6.60 -22.38 7.56
N PHE A 671 -7.41 -23.10 8.32
CA PHE A 671 -7.30 -24.56 8.40
C PHE A 671 -7.93 -25.26 7.20
N THR A 672 -8.86 -24.62 6.46
CA THR A 672 -9.44 -25.17 5.23
C THR A 672 -8.46 -25.01 4.06
N VAL A 673 -7.89 -23.83 3.85
CA VAL A 673 -6.91 -23.56 2.78
C VAL A 673 -5.68 -24.45 2.93
N LYS A 674 -5.12 -24.56 4.14
CA LYS A 674 -3.92 -25.38 4.37
C LYS A 674 -4.13 -26.89 4.24
N THR A 675 -5.35 -27.40 4.31
CA THR A 675 -5.64 -28.81 4.01
C THR A 675 -5.65 -29.11 2.51
N VAL A 676 -5.87 -28.10 1.68
CA VAL A 676 -5.81 -28.23 0.21
C VAL A 676 -4.36 -28.20 -0.28
N ASP A 677 -3.49 -27.39 0.33
CA ASP A 677 -2.06 -27.29 -0.01
C ASP A 677 -1.24 -28.57 0.31
N THR A 678 -1.76 -29.45 1.16
CA THR A 678 -1.15 -30.77 1.43
C THR A 678 -1.58 -31.86 0.46
N ALA A 679 -2.44 -31.57 -0.50
CA ALA A 679 -2.69 -32.48 -1.63
C ALA A 679 -1.39 -32.60 -2.45
N PRO A 680 -0.91 -33.81 -2.78
CA PRO A 680 0.32 -33.99 -3.53
C PRO A 680 0.22 -33.20 -4.83
N GLU A 681 1.24 -32.38 -5.13
CA GLU A 681 1.41 -31.79 -6.46
C GLU A 681 1.22 -32.90 -7.47
N SER A 682 0.14 -32.82 -8.24
CA SER A 682 -0.02 -33.71 -9.39
C SER A 682 1.13 -33.35 -10.32
N GLU A 683 2.07 -34.29 -10.50
CA GLU A 683 3.15 -34.17 -11.46
C GLU A 683 2.57 -33.71 -12.81
N LEU A 684 2.66 -32.43 -13.12
CA LEU A 684 2.54 -31.90 -14.46
C LEU A 684 3.82 -32.25 -15.24
N SER A 685 4.09 -33.56 -15.37
CA SER A 685 5.03 -34.12 -16.33
C SER A 685 4.31 -34.49 -17.61
N LEU A 686 3.77 -33.52 -18.31
CA LEU A 686 3.34 -33.69 -19.71
C LEU A 686 3.65 -32.43 -20.50
N LEU A 687 4.92 -32.12 -20.65
CA LEU A 687 5.46 -31.44 -21.83
C LEU A 687 6.92 -31.91 -22.01
N GLN A 688 7.07 -33.05 -22.66
CA GLN A 688 8.20 -33.36 -23.52
C GLN A 688 7.85 -32.98 -24.95
#